data_055d3b581278a90d30974c648dd5c9cf
#
_entry.id   055d3b581278a90d30974c648dd5c9cf
#
_cell.length_a   1.000
_cell.length_b   1.000
_cell.length_c   1.000
_cell.angle_alpha   90.00
_cell.angle_beta   90.00
_cell.angle_gamma   90.00
#
_symmetry.space_group_name_H-M   'P 1'
#
loop_
_entity.id
_entity.type
_entity.pdbx_description
1 polymer ?
#
loop_
_entity_poly.entity_id
_entity_poly.type
_entity_poly.pdbx_seq_one_letter_code
_entity_poly.pdbx_strand_id
1 'polypeptide(L)'
;MRQSDLPILEIKPQLLAALARHRRLILTAPTGSGKSTQVPQMLLDAGLPGDGQVVILQPRRLPTRMLAAWVANQRDVKLGGEVGYQMRLDNVTSAATRIRYVTEGVLVRQMLTDPELKGVSAILFDEFHERHLYGDITLARALQIQETTRPDLLLIVMSATLDVAAVQKYLQPCAVLSSQGRTYPVAIEYLPKPAGDMPIWELAPVELERLVRQHPEGDALIFMPGAYEISRTVQAVRDTLGQQFVVFPLHGELPPNDQDAAVARYDRRKVVVSTNVAETSLTIDGVRLVIDSGLARIPRYDPYRGINTLLIEKISRASADQRSGRAGRTAPGHCLRLWTEREQEARPTQEFPEVKRLDLSEVVLTLKASGVEDVKKFRWLEAPDPRALERAEDLLVDLGALETHCGATVPVAAVNDRKSEACATRITPLGRRMLAFPVHPRYARMLLAAQDYGCARPVALIAALTQGRDLLVRRQGKQVEDARDDLFGGETESDFFVLIRAWRYAERSGFNLDRCRRLGIHAQSARQVGPLLEQFLDIAKREGLDVNETSQRATLNAQRSTLNEAVQKCVLVGFSDHLAKRLDIGTLRCELVHGRRGVLARESVVQKAPMFVAAEVREVESGSAKHRELNVVLSLATAIKEEWLRELFPQDFHQAQEVVYDASLRRAFAERRTVFRDLVLEAERSEVVGQASSLSKDQGQSSKMLNLRARAATLLADEVLKGNLVLKNWDESVEQWIIRVNRLREWMPELALPAIGDDDRRALLQQICLGAVSYKEIKDKPVWPVVKSWLSQQQQAWIEAYAPERIELPQRLQAGTPTPPRKVKVIYSVDVPPTIAARIQDLYAIKEALWIANGRVPVRIQVLAPNNRPVQITENLSVFWRETYPKIKQEL
;
A
#
# COMPACT_ATOMS: atom_id res chain seq x y z
N MET A 1 -30.42 30.22 -15.66
CA MET A 1 -30.96 30.72 -14.40
C MET A 1 -30.54 32.20 -14.27
N ARG A 2 -31.46 33.11 -13.94
CA ARG A 2 -31.07 34.48 -13.59
C ARG A 2 -30.33 34.41 -12.24
N GLN A 3 -29.39 35.34 -12.05
CA GLN A 3 -28.58 35.38 -10.80
C GLN A 3 -29.47 35.52 -9.54
N SER A 4 -30.64 36.19 -9.69
CA SER A 4 -31.65 36.37 -8.63
C SER A 4 -32.31 35.06 -8.14
N ASP A 5 -32.18 33.96 -8.88
CA ASP A 5 -32.97 32.74 -8.66
C ASP A 5 -32.18 31.62 -7.99
N LEU A 6 -30.94 31.91 -7.57
CA LEU A 6 -30.06 30.95 -6.93
C LEU A 6 -30.51 30.67 -5.48
N PRO A 7 -30.75 29.41 -5.10
CA PRO A 7 -31.28 29.06 -3.78
C PRO A 7 -30.43 29.55 -2.59
N ILE A 8 -29.11 29.67 -2.78
CA ILE A 8 -28.20 30.11 -1.74
C ILE A 8 -28.48 31.59 -1.31
N LEU A 9 -29.10 32.41 -2.17
CA LEU A 9 -29.43 33.78 -1.86
C LEU A 9 -30.55 33.90 -0.81
N GLU A 10 -31.44 32.91 -0.73
CA GLU A 10 -32.53 32.88 0.24
C GLU A 10 -32.04 32.86 1.70
N ILE A 11 -30.88 32.25 1.93
CA ILE A 11 -30.29 32.11 3.26
C ILE A 11 -29.26 33.19 3.59
N LYS A 12 -29.01 34.17 2.68
CA LYS A 12 -28.02 35.25 2.90
C LYS A 12 -28.21 35.99 4.24
N PRO A 13 -29.42 36.43 4.66
CA PRO A 13 -29.59 37.10 5.95
C PRO A 13 -29.22 36.23 7.13
N GLN A 14 -29.60 34.95 7.08
CA GLN A 14 -29.29 33.96 8.14
C GLN A 14 -27.82 33.69 8.21
N LEU A 15 -27.13 33.56 7.07
CA LEU A 15 -25.69 33.33 6.96
C LEU A 15 -24.92 34.50 7.60
N LEU A 16 -25.25 35.73 7.25
CA LEU A 16 -24.59 36.93 7.79
C LEU A 16 -24.84 37.06 9.31
N ALA A 17 -26.07 36.80 9.76
CA ALA A 17 -26.42 36.82 11.18
C ALA A 17 -25.70 35.71 11.98
N ALA A 18 -25.54 34.56 11.40
CA ALA A 18 -24.81 33.45 12.00
C ALA A 18 -23.31 33.76 12.15
N LEU A 19 -22.68 34.31 11.11
CA LEU A 19 -21.28 34.69 11.12
C LEU A 19 -20.96 35.91 12.04
N ALA A 20 -21.94 36.78 12.28
CA ALA A 20 -21.77 37.83 13.30
C ALA A 20 -21.68 37.26 14.73
N ARG A 21 -22.30 36.13 14.99
CA ARG A 21 -22.35 35.48 16.33
C ARG A 21 -21.29 34.39 16.47
N HIS A 22 -21.05 33.64 15.42
CA HIS A 22 -20.14 32.50 15.36
C HIS A 22 -19.10 32.69 14.27
N ARG A 23 -17.84 32.59 14.61
CA ARG A 23 -16.75 32.67 13.62
C ARG A 23 -16.56 31.37 12.82
N ARG A 24 -17.34 30.33 13.11
CA ARG A 24 -17.34 29.01 12.44
C ARG A 24 -18.72 28.70 11.92
N LEU A 25 -18.82 28.27 10.67
CA LEU A 25 -20.07 27.94 10.01
C LEU A 25 -19.93 26.66 9.16
N ILE A 26 -20.90 25.77 9.27
CA ILE A 26 -21.11 24.68 8.34
C ILE A 26 -22.29 25.02 7.46
N LEU A 27 -22.07 25.02 6.14
CA LEU A 27 -23.09 25.32 5.13
C LEU A 27 -23.33 24.09 4.26
N THR A 28 -24.53 23.50 4.38
CA THR A 28 -24.94 22.40 3.51
C THR A 28 -25.87 22.91 2.43
N ALA A 29 -25.52 22.65 1.17
CA ALA A 29 -26.33 23.05 0.03
C ALA A 29 -26.02 22.13 -1.16
N PRO A 30 -27.04 21.69 -1.93
CA PRO A 30 -26.83 20.87 -3.11
C PRO A 30 -25.88 21.50 -4.12
N THR A 31 -25.28 20.65 -4.97
CA THR A 31 -24.47 21.14 -6.08
C THR A 31 -25.30 21.99 -7.05
N GLY A 32 -24.77 23.13 -7.49
CA GLY A 32 -25.51 24.07 -8.35
C GLY A 32 -26.36 25.11 -7.61
N SER A 33 -26.41 25.06 -6.26
CA SER A 33 -27.10 26.09 -5.46
C SER A 33 -26.47 27.50 -5.52
N GLY A 34 -25.23 27.60 -6.02
CA GLY A 34 -24.45 28.84 -6.05
C GLY A 34 -23.53 29.06 -4.86
N LYS A 35 -23.37 28.08 -3.96
CA LYS A 35 -22.51 28.19 -2.75
C LYS A 35 -21.10 28.70 -3.07
N SER A 36 -20.44 28.05 -4.02
CA SER A 36 -19.04 28.33 -4.39
C SER A 36 -18.83 29.70 -5.04
N THR A 37 -19.86 30.25 -5.68
CA THR A 37 -19.79 31.53 -6.39
C THR A 37 -20.35 32.69 -5.58
N GLN A 38 -21.47 32.50 -4.86
CA GLN A 38 -22.20 33.60 -4.22
C GLN A 38 -21.72 33.86 -2.79
N VAL A 39 -21.38 32.78 -2.01
CA VAL A 39 -20.99 33.01 -0.61
C VAL A 39 -19.77 33.93 -0.49
N PRO A 40 -18.68 33.79 -1.27
CA PRO A 40 -17.55 34.71 -1.19
C PRO A 40 -17.96 36.17 -1.50
N GLN A 41 -18.84 36.39 -2.46
CA GLN A 41 -19.35 37.71 -2.83
C GLN A 41 -20.22 38.28 -1.70
N MET A 42 -21.11 37.47 -1.09
CA MET A 42 -21.94 37.90 0.03
C MET A 42 -21.11 38.38 1.22
N LEU A 43 -20.00 37.70 1.53
CA LEU A 43 -19.09 38.11 2.59
C LEU A 43 -18.41 39.45 2.28
N LEU A 44 -17.90 39.59 1.05
CA LEU A 44 -17.23 40.82 0.60
C LEU A 44 -18.19 42.01 0.60
N ASP A 45 -19.38 41.85 0.00
CA ASP A 45 -20.40 42.89 -0.11
C ASP A 45 -20.99 43.29 1.25
N ALA A 46 -20.95 42.40 2.25
CA ALA A 46 -21.34 42.70 3.63
C ALA A 46 -20.23 43.36 4.45
N GLY A 47 -19.03 43.53 3.88
CA GLY A 47 -17.89 44.14 4.59
C GLY A 47 -17.27 43.26 5.69
N LEU A 48 -17.67 41.97 5.80
CA LEU A 48 -17.18 41.06 6.84
C LEU A 48 -15.67 40.82 6.82
N PRO A 49 -15.00 40.75 5.65
CA PRO A 49 -13.56 40.61 5.59
C PRO A 49 -12.77 41.88 5.98
N GLY A 50 -13.42 43.04 6.23
CA GLY A 50 -12.70 44.31 6.38
C GLY A 50 -11.79 44.58 5.19
N ASP A 51 -10.51 44.85 5.40
CA ASP A 51 -9.52 45.01 4.33
C ASP A 51 -8.86 43.68 3.87
N GLY A 52 -9.15 42.53 4.53
CA GLY A 52 -8.57 41.26 4.21
C GLY A 52 -9.25 40.49 3.04
N GLN A 53 -8.70 39.34 2.73
CA GLN A 53 -9.14 38.51 1.64
C GLN A 53 -10.11 37.41 2.13
N VAL A 54 -11.03 37.04 1.24
CA VAL A 54 -11.80 35.82 1.30
C VAL A 54 -11.07 34.78 0.45
N VAL A 55 -10.58 33.72 1.09
CA VAL A 55 -9.86 32.63 0.44
C VAL A 55 -10.77 31.41 0.32
N ILE A 56 -10.94 30.89 -0.88
CA ILE A 56 -11.78 29.71 -1.16
C ILE A 56 -10.90 28.56 -1.59
N LEU A 57 -10.90 27.49 -0.78
CA LEU A 57 -10.20 26.24 -1.11
C LEU A 57 -11.04 25.41 -2.06
N GLN A 58 -10.42 25.02 -3.17
CA GLN A 58 -10.99 24.12 -4.16
C GLN A 58 -10.13 22.87 -4.28
N PRO A 59 -10.70 21.66 -4.32
CA PRO A 59 -9.92 20.44 -4.41
C PRO A 59 -9.28 20.24 -5.79
N ARG A 60 -9.80 20.88 -6.84
CA ARG A 60 -9.41 20.61 -8.23
C ARG A 60 -9.03 21.88 -8.99
N ARG A 61 -7.98 21.78 -9.81
CA ARG A 61 -7.43 22.92 -10.58
C ARG A 61 -8.44 23.54 -11.56
N LEU A 62 -9.20 22.72 -12.30
CA LEU A 62 -10.14 23.21 -13.31
C LEU A 62 -11.25 24.06 -12.66
N PRO A 63 -11.99 23.58 -11.64
CA PRO A 63 -12.96 24.43 -10.93
C PRO A 63 -12.35 25.70 -10.32
N THR A 64 -11.14 25.65 -9.76
CA THR A 64 -10.46 26.83 -9.18
C THR A 64 -10.35 27.94 -10.21
N ARG A 65 -9.89 27.65 -11.44
CA ARG A 65 -9.76 28.62 -12.53
C ARG A 65 -11.13 29.11 -13.02
N MET A 66 -12.05 28.16 -13.28
CA MET A 66 -13.35 28.48 -13.87
C MET A 66 -14.25 29.31 -12.93
N LEU A 67 -14.28 28.97 -11.63
CA LEU A 67 -15.07 29.69 -10.65
C LEU A 67 -14.55 31.12 -10.46
N ALA A 68 -13.22 31.30 -10.40
CA ALA A 68 -12.60 32.62 -10.33
C ALA A 68 -12.96 33.46 -11.56
N ALA A 69 -12.83 32.92 -12.77
CA ALA A 69 -13.18 33.60 -14.00
C ALA A 69 -14.69 33.95 -14.05
N TRP A 70 -15.54 33.00 -13.60
CA TRP A 70 -16.99 33.24 -13.54
C TRP A 70 -17.37 34.38 -12.59
N VAL A 71 -16.81 34.40 -11.36
CA VAL A 71 -17.07 35.44 -10.37
C VAL A 71 -16.51 36.79 -10.80
N ALA A 72 -15.33 36.81 -11.43
CA ALA A 72 -14.77 38.02 -12.01
C ALA A 72 -15.71 38.62 -13.07
N ASN A 73 -16.25 37.80 -13.96
CA ASN A 73 -17.23 38.22 -14.97
C ASN A 73 -18.55 38.69 -14.32
N GLN A 74 -19.06 37.99 -13.30
CA GLN A 74 -20.26 38.42 -12.58
C GLN A 74 -20.11 39.77 -11.90
N ARG A 75 -18.91 40.11 -11.44
CA ARG A 75 -18.59 41.40 -10.76
C ARG A 75 -18.13 42.47 -11.73
N ASP A 76 -18.10 42.18 -13.02
CA ASP A 76 -17.59 43.08 -14.07
C ASP A 76 -16.16 43.57 -13.79
N VAL A 77 -15.29 42.66 -13.32
CA VAL A 77 -13.89 42.94 -13.00
C VAL A 77 -12.95 42.04 -13.80
N LYS A 78 -11.75 42.57 -14.07
CA LYS A 78 -10.69 41.77 -14.72
C LYS A 78 -10.19 40.68 -13.77
N LEU A 79 -10.08 39.43 -14.29
CA LEU A 79 -9.47 38.34 -13.55
C LEU A 79 -8.01 38.66 -13.17
N GLY A 80 -7.65 38.46 -11.91
CA GLY A 80 -6.38 38.88 -11.31
C GLY A 80 -6.45 40.27 -10.66
N GLY A 81 -7.58 41.02 -10.82
CA GLY A 81 -7.91 42.22 -10.06
C GLY A 81 -8.54 41.89 -8.71
N GLU A 82 -9.79 42.35 -8.45
CA GLU A 82 -10.52 42.04 -7.21
C GLU A 82 -10.76 40.54 -6.99
N VAL A 83 -10.93 39.77 -8.07
CA VAL A 83 -11.10 38.34 -8.07
C VAL A 83 -9.91 37.67 -8.77
N GLY A 84 -9.28 36.72 -8.10
CA GLY A 84 -8.16 36.01 -8.68
C GLY A 84 -8.13 34.56 -8.25
N TYR A 85 -7.15 33.81 -8.77
CA TYR A 85 -6.89 32.44 -8.36
C TYR A 85 -5.40 32.17 -8.21
N GLN A 86 -5.09 31.18 -7.39
CA GLN A 86 -3.73 30.67 -7.22
C GLN A 86 -3.75 29.17 -7.10
N MET A 87 -3.02 28.52 -7.98
CA MET A 87 -2.80 27.08 -7.99
C MET A 87 -1.31 26.81 -7.94
N ARG A 88 -0.95 25.57 -7.71
CA ARG A 88 0.44 25.14 -7.85
C ARG A 88 0.94 25.55 -9.24
N LEU A 89 1.93 26.41 -9.28
CA LEU A 89 2.61 26.84 -10.52
C LEU A 89 1.76 27.76 -11.46
N ASP A 90 0.63 28.25 -11.01
CA ASP A 90 -0.21 29.19 -11.79
C ASP A 90 -0.87 30.19 -10.83
N ASN A 91 -0.53 31.44 -10.97
CA ASN A 91 -0.98 32.53 -10.08
C ASN A 91 -1.47 33.73 -10.89
N VAL A 92 -2.76 34.01 -10.76
CA VAL A 92 -3.42 35.16 -11.37
C VAL A 92 -4.08 36.00 -10.27
N THR A 93 -3.24 36.69 -9.49
CA THR A 93 -3.65 37.60 -8.41
C THR A 93 -2.84 38.88 -8.43
N SER A 94 -3.31 39.89 -7.72
CA SER A 94 -2.62 41.16 -7.49
C SER A 94 -2.82 41.65 -6.05
N ALA A 95 -2.22 42.76 -5.68
CA ALA A 95 -2.43 43.39 -4.38
C ALA A 95 -3.91 43.84 -4.18
N ALA A 96 -4.68 44.03 -5.24
CA ALA A 96 -6.10 44.37 -5.20
C ALA A 96 -7.02 43.13 -5.01
N THR A 97 -6.48 41.93 -5.01
CA THR A 97 -7.30 40.70 -4.93
C THR A 97 -7.95 40.56 -3.55
N ARG A 98 -9.30 40.52 -3.54
CA ARG A 98 -10.13 40.39 -2.33
C ARG A 98 -10.80 39.03 -2.24
N ILE A 99 -11.17 38.43 -3.38
CA ILE A 99 -11.67 37.05 -3.48
C ILE A 99 -10.63 36.23 -4.20
N ARG A 100 -10.06 35.22 -3.49
CA ARG A 100 -8.97 34.38 -4.01
C ARG A 100 -9.35 32.93 -3.96
N TYR A 101 -9.54 32.30 -5.13
CA TYR A 101 -9.70 30.85 -5.25
C TYR A 101 -8.34 30.16 -5.23
N VAL A 102 -8.14 29.19 -4.37
CA VAL A 102 -6.87 28.48 -4.24
C VAL A 102 -7.07 26.97 -4.23
N THR A 103 -6.09 26.22 -4.75
CA THR A 103 -6.03 24.79 -4.46
C THR A 103 -5.52 24.59 -3.03
N GLU A 104 -6.01 23.54 -2.36
CA GLU A 104 -5.78 23.29 -0.93
C GLU A 104 -4.31 23.33 -0.52
N GLY A 105 -3.42 22.69 -1.28
CA GLY A 105 -1.98 22.67 -1.01
C GLY A 105 -1.29 24.05 -1.04
N VAL A 106 -1.90 25.07 -1.69
CA VAL A 106 -1.36 26.45 -1.71
C VAL A 106 -1.51 27.10 -0.34
N LEU A 107 -2.68 26.97 0.30
CA LEU A 107 -2.92 27.59 1.59
C LEU A 107 -2.10 26.93 2.71
N VAL A 108 -1.95 25.60 2.69
CA VAL A 108 -1.07 24.89 3.64
C VAL A 108 0.36 25.42 3.59
N ARG A 109 0.89 25.64 2.37
CA ARG A 109 2.23 26.22 2.19
C ARG A 109 2.32 27.67 2.66
N GLN A 110 1.26 28.46 2.41
CA GLN A 110 1.20 29.83 2.93
C GLN A 110 1.28 29.83 4.47
N MET A 111 0.60 28.91 5.17
CA MET A 111 0.64 28.76 6.62
C MET A 111 2.03 28.42 7.18
N LEU A 112 2.96 27.89 6.37
CA LEU A 112 4.35 27.64 6.79
C LEU A 112 5.18 28.93 6.79
N THR A 113 4.94 29.81 5.82
CA THR A 113 5.68 31.07 5.68
C THR A 113 5.02 32.23 6.42
N ASP A 114 3.70 32.18 6.56
CA ASP A 114 2.86 33.16 7.26
C ASP A 114 1.91 32.41 8.23
N PRO A 115 2.41 32.04 9.42
CA PRO A 115 1.63 31.29 10.42
C PRO A 115 0.38 32.02 10.92
N GLU A 116 0.33 33.35 10.82
CA GLU A 116 -0.81 34.18 11.22
C GLU A 116 -1.80 34.44 10.10
N LEU A 117 -1.49 34.03 8.86
CA LEU A 117 -2.31 34.32 7.68
C LEU A 117 -2.66 35.79 7.53
N LYS A 118 -1.65 36.66 7.60
CA LYS A 118 -1.84 38.11 7.49
C LYS A 118 -2.57 38.49 6.20
N GLY A 119 -3.56 39.37 6.31
CA GLY A 119 -4.38 39.76 5.17
C GLY A 119 -5.45 38.74 4.77
N VAL A 120 -5.59 37.60 5.43
CA VAL A 120 -6.71 36.67 5.23
C VAL A 120 -7.72 36.85 6.36
N SER A 121 -8.99 37.12 6.03
CA SER A 121 -10.06 37.32 7.00
C SER A 121 -11.08 36.15 7.00
N ALA A 122 -11.21 35.45 5.89
CA ALA A 122 -12.13 34.33 5.80
C ALA A 122 -11.53 33.18 4.97
N ILE A 123 -11.73 31.95 5.43
CA ILE A 123 -11.36 30.74 4.70
C ILE A 123 -12.62 29.92 4.48
N LEU A 124 -12.90 29.62 3.21
CA LEU A 124 -14.03 28.80 2.78
C LEU A 124 -13.49 27.47 2.26
N PHE A 125 -13.90 26.38 2.87
CA PHE A 125 -13.56 25.01 2.46
C PHE A 125 -14.69 24.49 1.57
N ASP A 126 -14.50 24.55 0.26
CA ASP A 126 -15.52 24.12 -0.70
C ASP A 126 -15.41 22.63 -1.06
N GLU A 127 -16.53 22.01 -1.38
CA GLU A 127 -16.65 20.57 -1.67
C GLU A 127 -16.01 19.66 -0.58
N PHE A 128 -16.10 20.09 0.69
CA PHE A 128 -15.42 19.43 1.82
C PHE A 128 -15.82 17.96 2.03
N HIS A 129 -16.97 17.54 1.48
CA HIS A 129 -17.41 16.15 1.50
C HIS A 129 -16.52 15.20 0.68
N GLU A 130 -15.69 15.71 -0.24
CA GLU A 130 -14.70 14.89 -0.95
C GLU A 130 -13.57 14.43 -0.03
N ARG A 131 -13.40 15.04 1.16
CA ARG A 131 -12.44 14.67 2.20
C ARG A 131 -11.02 14.51 1.68
N HIS A 132 -10.55 15.53 0.98
CA HIS A 132 -9.17 15.61 0.49
C HIS A 132 -8.18 15.79 1.64
N LEU A 133 -7.01 15.18 1.52
CA LEU A 133 -5.95 15.17 2.53
C LEU A 133 -5.53 16.59 2.94
N TYR A 134 -5.26 17.44 1.97
CA TYR A 134 -4.86 18.83 2.23
C TYR A 134 -6.01 19.69 2.77
N GLY A 135 -7.25 19.39 2.41
CA GLY A 135 -8.43 20.04 2.97
C GLY A 135 -8.57 19.78 4.47
N ASP A 136 -8.48 18.52 4.88
CA ASP A 136 -8.56 18.13 6.28
C ASP A 136 -7.45 18.78 7.11
N ILE A 137 -6.21 18.83 6.61
CA ILE A 137 -5.07 19.41 7.31
C ILE A 137 -5.15 20.93 7.38
N THR A 138 -5.57 21.56 6.28
CA THR A 138 -5.77 23.02 6.25
C THR A 138 -6.82 23.42 7.27
N LEU A 139 -7.91 22.67 7.38
CA LEU A 139 -8.94 22.93 8.39
C LEU A 139 -8.41 22.80 9.81
N ALA A 140 -7.65 21.73 10.11
CA ALA A 140 -7.05 21.52 11.41
C ALA A 140 -6.10 22.67 11.79
N ARG A 141 -5.26 23.09 10.86
CA ARG A 141 -4.31 24.22 11.06
C ARG A 141 -5.04 25.56 11.17
N ALA A 142 -6.05 25.81 10.34
CA ALA A 142 -6.85 27.01 10.43
C ALA A 142 -7.58 27.14 11.76
N LEU A 143 -8.11 26.03 12.29
CA LEU A 143 -8.68 25.96 13.63
C LEU A 143 -7.66 26.31 14.72
N GLN A 144 -6.45 25.72 14.63
CA GLN A 144 -5.39 26.02 15.58
C GLN A 144 -5.02 27.52 15.56
N ILE A 145 -4.84 28.08 14.37
CA ILE A 145 -4.55 29.53 14.19
C ILE A 145 -5.68 30.38 14.77
N GLN A 146 -6.94 30.02 14.50
CA GLN A 146 -8.10 30.75 15.01
C GLN A 146 -8.17 30.69 16.55
N GLU A 147 -7.89 29.54 17.13
CA GLU A 147 -7.96 29.32 18.58
C GLU A 147 -6.80 29.97 19.36
N THR A 148 -5.68 30.25 18.67
CA THR A 148 -4.47 30.77 19.34
C THR A 148 -4.19 32.24 19.01
N THR A 149 -4.05 32.56 17.71
CA THR A 149 -3.50 33.87 17.27
C THR A 149 -4.52 34.74 16.53
N ARG A 150 -5.54 34.12 15.87
CA ARG A 150 -6.47 34.85 15.00
C ARG A 150 -7.94 34.54 15.34
N PRO A 151 -8.43 34.91 16.55
CA PRO A 151 -9.83 34.66 16.93
C PRO A 151 -10.86 35.36 16.03
N ASP A 152 -10.41 36.32 15.24
CA ASP A 152 -11.20 37.07 14.24
C ASP A 152 -11.45 36.29 12.94
N LEU A 153 -10.64 35.30 12.63
CA LEU A 153 -10.67 34.54 11.37
C LEU A 153 -12.00 33.81 11.20
N LEU A 154 -12.65 33.99 10.04
CA LEU A 154 -13.88 33.28 9.70
C LEU A 154 -13.55 31.92 9.03
N LEU A 155 -14.14 30.83 9.53
CA LEU A 155 -14.01 29.49 8.95
C LEU A 155 -15.37 28.97 8.50
N ILE A 156 -15.51 28.71 7.21
CA ILE A 156 -16.75 28.27 6.61
C ILE A 156 -16.52 26.96 5.86
N VAL A 157 -17.16 25.88 6.29
CA VAL A 157 -17.13 24.59 5.61
C VAL A 157 -18.37 24.42 4.77
N MET A 158 -18.20 24.27 3.45
CA MET A 158 -19.29 24.12 2.48
C MET A 158 -19.31 22.72 1.88
N SER A 159 -20.49 22.13 1.84
CA SER A 159 -20.66 20.76 1.39
C SER A 159 -21.99 20.53 0.66
N ALA A 160 -22.01 19.52 -0.23
CA ALA A 160 -23.24 19.03 -0.87
C ALA A 160 -23.93 17.92 -0.07
N THR A 161 -23.15 17.02 0.53
CA THR A 161 -23.64 15.80 1.20
C THR A 161 -22.70 15.47 2.35
N LEU A 162 -22.87 16.04 3.52
CA LEU A 162 -21.95 15.82 4.64
C LEU A 162 -22.63 15.02 5.74
N ASP A 163 -21.88 14.12 6.36
CA ASP A 163 -22.18 13.75 7.75
C ASP A 163 -21.87 14.99 8.62
N VAL A 164 -22.88 15.83 8.77
CA VAL A 164 -22.76 17.09 9.51
C VAL A 164 -22.31 16.86 10.93
N ALA A 165 -22.70 15.72 11.53
CA ALA A 165 -22.47 15.45 12.95
C ALA A 165 -20.98 15.36 13.29
N ALA A 166 -20.19 14.64 12.48
CA ALA A 166 -18.77 14.49 12.70
C ALA A 166 -18.01 15.82 12.56
N VAL A 167 -18.30 16.58 11.48
CA VAL A 167 -17.65 17.87 11.23
C VAL A 167 -18.12 18.93 12.23
N GLN A 168 -19.40 18.92 12.64
CA GLN A 168 -19.94 19.80 13.68
C GLN A 168 -19.25 19.59 15.01
N LYS A 169 -19.10 18.33 15.45
CA LYS A 169 -18.35 17.99 16.68
C LYS A 169 -16.91 18.49 16.62
N TYR A 170 -16.27 18.40 15.46
CA TYR A 170 -14.88 18.83 15.26
C TYR A 170 -14.74 20.36 15.30
N LEU A 171 -15.72 21.11 14.76
CA LEU A 171 -15.69 22.57 14.62
C LEU A 171 -16.29 23.34 15.81
N GLN A 172 -16.87 22.68 16.80
CA GLN A 172 -17.52 23.35 17.93
C GLN A 172 -16.64 24.42 18.60
N PRO A 173 -17.23 25.59 18.99
CA PRO A 173 -18.61 26.01 18.71
C PRO A 173 -18.79 26.54 17.29
N CYS A 174 -19.85 26.09 16.56
CA CYS A 174 -20.11 26.51 15.18
C CYS A 174 -21.63 26.62 14.92
N ALA A 175 -22.01 27.45 13.95
CA ALA A 175 -23.35 27.48 13.40
C ALA A 175 -23.49 26.43 12.26
N VAL A 176 -24.71 25.90 12.08
CA VAL A 176 -25.03 25.01 10.96
C VAL A 176 -26.22 25.60 10.20
N LEU A 177 -26.07 25.79 8.90
CA LEU A 177 -27.11 26.24 8.00
C LEU A 177 -27.27 25.29 6.83
N SER A 178 -28.51 25.11 6.40
CA SER A 178 -28.85 24.30 5.23
C SER A 178 -29.70 25.10 4.23
N SER A 179 -29.31 25.03 2.95
CA SER A 179 -30.11 25.58 1.87
C SER A 179 -30.73 24.42 1.07
N GLN A 180 -32.03 24.49 0.88
CA GLN A 180 -32.74 23.55 0.02
C GLN A 180 -32.57 24.01 -1.43
N GLY A 181 -31.73 23.31 -2.20
CA GLY A 181 -31.56 23.63 -3.62
C GLY A 181 -32.76 23.22 -4.45
N ARG A 182 -32.95 23.90 -5.58
CA ARG A 182 -33.92 23.46 -6.59
C ARG A 182 -33.28 22.34 -7.42
N THR A 183 -33.62 21.10 -7.14
CA THR A 183 -33.26 19.94 -7.96
C THR A 183 -34.51 19.41 -8.64
N TYR A 184 -34.37 19.06 -9.91
CA TYR A 184 -35.45 18.37 -10.62
C TYR A 184 -35.33 16.86 -10.40
N PRO A 185 -36.45 16.12 -10.46
CA PRO A 185 -36.42 14.67 -10.30
C PRO A 185 -35.58 14.02 -11.42
N VAL A 186 -34.82 13.00 -11.03
CA VAL A 186 -34.03 12.16 -11.94
C VAL A 186 -34.55 10.73 -11.84
N ALA A 187 -35.04 10.21 -12.96
CA ALA A 187 -35.39 8.80 -13.05
C ALA A 187 -34.11 7.96 -13.15
N ILE A 188 -33.92 7.04 -12.22
CA ILE A 188 -32.74 6.17 -12.17
C ILE A 188 -33.13 4.80 -12.73
N GLU A 189 -32.40 4.32 -13.72
CA GLU A 189 -32.55 3.02 -14.35
C GLU A 189 -31.27 2.19 -14.09
N TYR A 190 -31.43 0.90 -13.90
CA TYR A 190 -30.32 -0.07 -13.75
C TYR A 190 -30.36 -1.09 -14.89
N LEU A 191 -29.22 -1.73 -15.15
CA LEU A 191 -29.23 -2.88 -16.04
C LEU A 191 -30.01 -4.03 -15.42
N PRO A 192 -30.85 -4.75 -16.20
CA PRO A 192 -31.62 -5.89 -15.71
C PRO A 192 -30.71 -7.09 -15.35
N LYS A 193 -29.53 -7.15 -15.94
CA LYS A 193 -28.50 -8.19 -15.73
C LYS A 193 -27.10 -7.55 -15.72
N PRO A 194 -26.12 -8.17 -15.05
CA PRO A 194 -24.74 -7.70 -15.10
C PRO A 194 -24.26 -7.55 -16.56
N ALA A 195 -23.39 -6.59 -16.83
CA ALA A 195 -22.89 -6.25 -18.14
C ALA A 195 -22.12 -7.40 -18.87
N GLY A 196 -21.76 -8.46 -18.13
CA GLY A 196 -21.00 -9.59 -18.68
C GLY A 196 -19.58 -9.20 -19.11
N ASP A 197 -19.11 -9.79 -20.18
CA ASP A 197 -17.75 -9.56 -20.71
C ASP A 197 -17.69 -8.39 -21.74
N MET A 198 -18.80 -7.71 -22.00
CA MET A 198 -18.82 -6.57 -22.91
C MET A 198 -18.06 -5.39 -22.32
N PRO A 199 -17.08 -4.83 -23.02
CA PRO A 199 -16.36 -3.66 -22.54
C PRO A 199 -17.29 -2.47 -22.31
N ILE A 200 -17.09 -1.76 -21.21
CA ILE A 200 -17.97 -0.65 -20.78
C ILE A 200 -18.04 0.48 -21.84
N TRP A 201 -16.97 0.70 -22.61
CA TRP A 201 -16.91 1.69 -23.69
C TRP A 201 -17.67 1.27 -24.97
N GLU A 202 -18.08 0.01 -25.09
CA GLU A 202 -18.95 -0.49 -26.15
C GLU A 202 -20.40 -0.53 -25.68
N LEU A 203 -20.64 -0.88 -24.41
CA LEU A 203 -21.96 -0.90 -23.82
C LEU A 203 -22.59 0.50 -23.71
N ALA A 204 -21.82 1.48 -23.25
CA ALA A 204 -22.34 2.82 -23.01
C ALA A 204 -22.89 3.53 -24.27
N PRO A 205 -22.29 3.46 -25.47
CA PRO A 205 -22.87 4.01 -26.69
C PRO A 205 -24.16 3.32 -27.11
N VAL A 206 -24.27 1.99 -26.96
CA VAL A 206 -25.50 1.24 -27.28
C VAL A 206 -26.64 1.68 -26.38
N GLU A 207 -26.40 1.78 -25.11
CA GLU A 207 -27.39 2.23 -24.15
C GLU A 207 -27.73 3.74 -24.32
N LEU A 208 -26.77 4.55 -24.73
CA LEU A 208 -27.03 5.96 -25.07
C LEU A 208 -28.00 6.06 -26.26
N GLU A 209 -27.78 5.25 -27.29
CA GLU A 209 -28.69 5.23 -28.46
C GLU A 209 -30.13 4.86 -28.03
N ARG A 210 -30.26 3.86 -27.15
CA ARG A 210 -31.57 3.47 -26.58
C ARG A 210 -32.23 4.62 -25.84
N LEU A 211 -31.49 5.27 -24.92
CA LEU A 211 -32.00 6.39 -24.11
C LEU A 211 -32.38 7.61 -24.98
N VAL A 212 -31.60 7.94 -26.02
CA VAL A 212 -31.85 9.06 -26.91
C VAL A 212 -33.14 8.87 -27.70
N ARG A 213 -33.48 7.61 -28.11
CA ARG A 213 -34.75 7.29 -28.76
C ARG A 213 -35.94 7.48 -27.82
N GLN A 214 -35.77 7.17 -26.55
CA GLN A 214 -36.83 7.31 -25.51
C GLN A 214 -36.96 8.76 -25.03
N HIS A 215 -35.86 9.49 -24.94
CA HIS A 215 -35.76 10.84 -24.40
C HIS A 215 -35.00 11.75 -25.39
N PRO A 216 -35.69 12.31 -26.40
CA PRO A 216 -35.06 13.03 -27.51
C PRO A 216 -34.54 14.41 -27.12
N GLU A 217 -34.65 14.83 -25.86
CA GLU A 217 -34.28 16.17 -25.40
C GLU A 217 -33.04 16.21 -24.50
N GLY A 218 -32.28 17.31 -24.57
CA GLY A 218 -31.16 17.62 -23.68
C GLY A 218 -29.84 16.96 -24.11
N ASP A 219 -28.78 17.41 -23.48
CA ASP A 219 -27.42 16.89 -23.65
C ASP A 219 -27.21 15.62 -22.84
N ALA A 220 -26.19 14.85 -23.21
CA ALA A 220 -25.81 13.64 -22.50
C ALA A 220 -24.42 13.74 -21.84
N LEU A 221 -24.28 13.14 -20.66
CA LEU A 221 -23.03 13.01 -19.93
C LEU A 221 -22.76 11.53 -19.65
N ILE A 222 -21.60 11.04 -20.08
CA ILE A 222 -21.16 9.66 -19.84
C ILE A 222 -19.97 9.66 -18.90
N PHE A 223 -20.06 8.94 -17.80
CA PHE A 223 -18.95 8.76 -16.85
C PHE A 223 -18.14 7.51 -17.17
N MET A 224 -16.82 7.70 -17.38
CA MET A 224 -15.85 6.63 -17.67
C MET A 224 -14.66 6.69 -16.71
N PRO A 225 -13.98 5.55 -16.42
CA PRO A 225 -12.93 5.52 -15.40
C PRO A 225 -11.63 6.22 -15.81
N GLY A 226 -11.33 6.37 -17.11
CA GLY A 226 -10.06 6.94 -17.56
C GLY A 226 -10.02 7.41 -18.99
N ALA A 227 -8.89 8.04 -19.37
CA ALA A 227 -8.72 8.65 -20.69
C ALA A 227 -8.79 7.63 -21.86
N TYR A 228 -8.37 6.39 -21.64
CA TYR A 228 -8.48 5.32 -22.64
C TYR A 228 -9.94 4.99 -22.92
N GLU A 229 -10.72 4.72 -21.88
CA GLU A 229 -12.14 4.39 -21.97
C GLU A 229 -12.93 5.57 -22.54
N ILE A 230 -12.58 6.81 -22.15
CA ILE A 230 -13.15 8.04 -22.74
C ILE A 230 -12.89 8.08 -24.25
N SER A 231 -11.64 7.87 -24.69
CA SER A 231 -11.29 7.92 -26.12
C SER A 231 -12.05 6.88 -26.94
N ARG A 232 -12.17 5.65 -26.41
CA ARG A 232 -12.92 4.55 -27.07
C ARG A 232 -14.42 4.88 -27.14
N THR A 233 -15.00 5.36 -26.04
CA THR A 233 -16.41 5.76 -26.00
C THR A 233 -16.71 6.95 -26.93
N VAL A 234 -15.86 7.98 -26.95
CA VAL A 234 -15.99 9.13 -27.86
C VAL A 234 -16.01 8.68 -29.31
N GLN A 235 -15.10 7.77 -29.69
CA GLN A 235 -15.06 7.25 -31.05
C GLN A 235 -16.35 6.48 -31.39
N ALA A 236 -16.76 5.56 -30.54
CA ALA A 236 -17.97 4.78 -30.75
C ALA A 236 -19.24 5.64 -30.81
N VAL A 237 -19.37 6.65 -29.94
CA VAL A 237 -20.50 7.60 -30.01
C VAL A 237 -20.47 8.45 -31.29
N ARG A 238 -19.29 8.86 -31.78
CA ARG A 238 -19.16 9.58 -33.05
C ARG A 238 -19.58 8.74 -34.25
N ASP A 239 -19.22 7.48 -34.24
CA ASP A 239 -19.55 6.55 -35.31
C ASP A 239 -21.06 6.24 -35.37
N THR A 240 -21.75 6.20 -34.23
CA THR A 240 -23.18 5.87 -34.13
C THR A 240 -24.09 7.10 -34.12
N LEU A 241 -23.76 8.15 -33.37
CA LEU A 241 -24.61 9.30 -33.09
C LEU A 241 -24.00 10.65 -33.52
N GLY A 242 -22.86 10.65 -34.20
CA GLY A 242 -22.14 11.89 -34.58
C GLY A 242 -22.89 12.83 -35.47
N GLN A 243 -23.93 12.38 -36.20
CA GLN A 243 -24.82 13.27 -36.99
C GLN A 243 -25.78 14.07 -36.09
N GLN A 244 -26.19 13.52 -34.96
CA GLN A 244 -27.14 14.13 -34.00
C GLN A 244 -26.45 14.95 -32.93
N PHE A 245 -25.23 14.55 -32.51
CA PHE A 245 -24.50 15.16 -31.40
C PHE A 245 -23.12 15.67 -31.78
N VAL A 246 -22.68 16.71 -31.07
CA VAL A 246 -21.26 17.07 -30.97
C VAL A 246 -20.67 16.34 -29.77
N VAL A 247 -19.55 15.62 -29.93
CA VAL A 247 -19.01 14.72 -28.90
C VAL A 247 -17.67 15.24 -28.38
N PHE A 248 -17.58 15.48 -27.08
CA PHE A 248 -16.41 16.02 -26.39
C PHE A 248 -15.87 15.06 -25.32
N PRO A 249 -14.56 14.82 -25.27
CA PRO A 249 -13.91 14.26 -24.09
C PRO A 249 -13.79 15.32 -23.00
N LEU A 250 -13.82 14.92 -21.71
CA LEU A 250 -13.54 15.81 -20.58
C LEU A 250 -12.80 15.07 -19.46
N HIS A 251 -11.54 15.40 -19.27
CA HIS A 251 -10.73 14.92 -18.17
C HIS A 251 -9.63 15.93 -17.80
N GLY A 252 -9.02 15.77 -16.61
CA GLY A 252 -8.08 16.76 -16.06
C GLY A 252 -6.79 16.98 -16.86
N GLU A 253 -6.44 16.06 -17.74
CA GLU A 253 -5.22 16.12 -18.56
C GLU A 253 -5.41 16.85 -19.90
N LEU A 254 -6.63 17.23 -20.27
CA LEU A 254 -6.89 17.97 -21.50
C LEU A 254 -6.39 19.41 -21.39
N PRO A 255 -6.00 20.03 -22.52
CA PRO A 255 -5.72 21.45 -22.59
C PRO A 255 -6.90 22.29 -22.11
N PRO A 256 -6.65 23.48 -21.52
CA PRO A 256 -7.73 24.38 -21.08
C PRO A 256 -8.79 24.67 -22.15
N ASN A 257 -8.36 24.90 -23.39
CA ASN A 257 -9.29 25.20 -24.52
C ASN A 257 -10.23 24.02 -24.81
N ASP A 258 -9.75 22.78 -24.75
CA ASP A 258 -10.57 21.59 -24.98
C ASP A 258 -11.53 21.34 -23.80
N GLN A 259 -11.09 21.64 -22.57
CA GLN A 259 -11.95 21.61 -21.38
C GLN A 259 -13.06 22.65 -21.45
N ASP A 260 -12.72 23.89 -21.86
CA ASP A 260 -13.67 24.99 -22.04
C ASP A 260 -14.68 24.67 -23.15
N ALA A 261 -14.23 24.04 -24.26
CA ALA A 261 -15.10 23.57 -25.32
C ALA A 261 -16.12 22.52 -24.86
N ALA A 262 -15.72 21.57 -24.00
CA ALA A 262 -16.64 20.56 -23.48
C ALA A 262 -17.78 21.16 -22.62
N VAL A 263 -17.52 22.30 -21.96
CA VAL A 263 -18.48 22.99 -21.08
C VAL A 263 -19.33 24.02 -21.84
N ALA A 264 -18.83 24.57 -22.93
CA ALA A 264 -19.51 25.62 -23.74
C ALA A 264 -20.90 25.16 -24.21
N ARG A 265 -21.78 26.12 -24.50
CA ARG A 265 -23.09 25.87 -25.08
C ARG A 265 -22.99 25.80 -26.63
N TYR A 266 -23.76 24.90 -27.18
CA TYR A 266 -23.85 24.68 -28.61
C TYR A 266 -25.32 24.67 -29.06
N ASP A 267 -25.58 25.03 -30.28
CA ASP A 267 -26.93 24.94 -30.89
C ASP A 267 -27.34 23.48 -31.12
N ARG A 268 -26.34 22.60 -31.36
CA ARG A 268 -26.53 21.15 -31.47
C ARG A 268 -26.39 20.49 -30.09
N ARG A 269 -27.18 19.47 -29.90
CA ARG A 269 -27.02 18.62 -28.71
C ARG A 269 -25.60 18.09 -28.62
N LYS A 270 -25.10 17.97 -27.41
CA LYS A 270 -23.75 17.46 -27.15
C LYS A 270 -23.75 16.22 -26.26
N VAL A 271 -22.76 15.38 -26.46
CA VAL A 271 -22.38 14.30 -25.56
C VAL A 271 -21.02 14.64 -24.96
N VAL A 272 -20.93 14.70 -23.64
CA VAL A 272 -19.67 14.85 -22.94
C VAL A 272 -19.31 13.51 -22.29
N VAL A 273 -18.15 12.95 -22.65
CA VAL A 273 -17.63 11.73 -22.02
C VAL A 273 -16.54 12.14 -21.03
N SER A 274 -16.77 11.88 -19.73
CA SER A 274 -15.94 12.46 -18.67
C SER A 274 -15.49 11.43 -17.63
N THR A 275 -14.44 11.77 -16.91
CA THR A 275 -14.10 11.14 -15.61
C THR A 275 -14.91 11.80 -14.49
N ASN A 276 -14.56 11.48 -13.23
CA ASN A 276 -15.12 12.14 -12.03
C ASN A 276 -14.90 13.67 -11.99
N VAL A 277 -14.20 14.28 -12.95
CA VAL A 277 -14.06 15.74 -13.07
C VAL A 277 -15.43 16.41 -13.26
N ALA A 278 -16.38 15.76 -13.96
CA ALA A 278 -17.74 16.25 -14.13
C ALA A 278 -18.67 15.86 -12.97
N GLU A 279 -18.20 15.20 -11.93
CA GLU A 279 -19.04 14.67 -10.84
C GLU A 279 -19.46 15.76 -9.83
N THR A 280 -18.59 16.73 -9.51
CA THR A 280 -18.84 17.71 -8.45
C THR A 280 -18.85 19.17 -8.94
N SER A 281 -17.75 19.84 -8.95
CA SER A 281 -17.63 21.30 -9.02
C SER A 281 -17.91 21.94 -10.38
N LEU A 282 -18.06 21.16 -11.46
CA LEU A 282 -18.26 21.65 -12.80
C LEU A 282 -19.74 21.59 -13.22
N THR A 283 -20.31 22.71 -13.69
CA THR A 283 -21.67 22.69 -14.24
C THR A 283 -21.61 22.63 -15.76
N ILE A 284 -22.18 21.57 -16.33
CA ILE A 284 -22.39 21.40 -17.76
C ILE A 284 -23.88 21.65 -17.98
N ASP A 285 -24.20 22.81 -18.57
CA ASP A 285 -25.60 23.17 -18.81
C ASP A 285 -26.20 22.26 -19.88
N GLY A 286 -27.51 22.03 -19.76
CA GLY A 286 -28.29 21.27 -20.75
C GLY A 286 -28.29 19.75 -20.58
N VAL A 287 -27.51 19.18 -19.65
CA VAL A 287 -27.47 17.75 -19.42
C VAL A 287 -28.78 17.27 -18.82
N ARG A 288 -29.45 16.32 -19.52
CA ARG A 288 -30.65 15.63 -19.09
C ARG A 288 -30.48 14.11 -19.06
N LEU A 289 -29.49 13.59 -19.80
CA LEU A 289 -29.19 12.18 -19.85
C LEU A 289 -27.83 11.91 -19.20
N VAL A 290 -27.78 10.97 -18.29
CA VAL A 290 -26.54 10.51 -17.67
C VAL A 290 -26.39 9.02 -17.87
N ILE A 291 -25.23 8.58 -18.32
CA ILE A 291 -24.81 7.17 -18.29
C ILE A 291 -23.62 7.06 -17.35
N ASP A 292 -23.76 6.21 -16.34
CA ASP A 292 -22.72 5.99 -15.35
C ASP A 292 -22.15 4.57 -15.46
N SER A 293 -20.83 4.47 -15.76
CA SER A 293 -20.13 3.19 -15.76
C SER A 293 -20.00 2.54 -14.38
N GLY A 294 -20.22 3.32 -13.31
CA GLY A 294 -20.01 2.88 -11.93
C GLY A 294 -18.56 2.64 -11.54
N LEU A 295 -17.63 3.11 -12.38
CA LEU A 295 -16.20 2.90 -12.22
C LEU A 295 -15.43 4.22 -12.14
N ALA A 296 -14.32 4.22 -11.39
CA ALA A 296 -13.35 5.32 -11.35
C ALA A 296 -11.94 4.80 -11.11
N ARG A 297 -10.93 5.56 -11.52
CA ARG A 297 -9.55 5.32 -11.07
C ARG A 297 -9.36 6.01 -9.75
N ILE A 298 -9.15 5.22 -8.70
CA ILE A 298 -8.99 5.70 -7.33
C ILE A 298 -7.56 5.47 -6.90
N PRO A 299 -6.78 6.54 -6.60
CA PRO A 299 -5.43 6.38 -6.07
C PRO A 299 -5.50 5.86 -4.64
N ARG A 300 -4.66 4.86 -4.36
CA ARG A 300 -4.46 4.29 -3.02
C ARG A 300 -2.97 4.11 -2.75
N TYR A 301 -2.61 4.19 -1.50
CA TYR A 301 -1.29 3.83 -1.01
C TYR A 301 -1.43 2.60 -0.11
N ASP A 302 -0.65 1.55 -0.40
CA ASP A 302 -0.57 0.39 0.48
C ASP A 302 0.53 0.61 1.53
N PRO A 303 0.17 0.88 2.80
CA PRO A 303 1.14 1.14 3.85
C PRO A 303 1.93 -0.12 4.26
N TYR A 304 1.46 -1.31 3.91
CA TYR A 304 2.19 -2.56 4.19
C TYR A 304 3.32 -2.78 3.19
N ARG A 305 3.08 -2.41 1.93
CA ARG A 305 4.04 -2.61 0.82
C ARG A 305 4.82 -1.34 0.47
N GLY A 306 4.36 -0.17 0.91
CA GLY A 306 4.96 1.13 0.61
C GLY A 306 4.86 1.50 -0.87
N ILE A 307 3.76 1.16 -1.54
CA ILE A 307 3.54 1.39 -2.97
C ILE A 307 2.22 2.11 -3.23
N ASN A 308 2.20 2.90 -4.30
CA ASN A 308 0.99 3.51 -4.81
C ASN A 308 0.29 2.57 -5.80
N THR A 309 -1.03 2.46 -5.67
CA THR A 309 -1.89 1.75 -6.60
C THR A 309 -2.82 2.73 -7.31
N LEU A 310 -3.16 2.48 -8.55
CA LEU A 310 -4.13 3.24 -9.33
C LEU A 310 -4.99 2.28 -10.11
N LEU A 311 -5.87 1.59 -9.41
CA LEU A 311 -6.74 0.58 -9.97
C LEU A 311 -8.10 1.18 -10.37
N ILE A 312 -8.74 0.55 -11.35
CA ILE A 312 -10.15 0.86 -11.66
C ILE A 312 -11.00 0.16 -10.62
N GLU A 313 -11.72 0.94 -9.82
CA GLU A 313 -12.57 0.45 -8.74
C GLU A 313 -14.04 0.87 -8.94
N LYS A 314 -14.94 0.17 -8.26
CA LYS A 314 -16.35 0.55 -8.17
C LYS A 314 -16.49 1.79 -7.28
N ILE A 315 -17.20 2.81 -7.76
CA ILE A 315 -17.50 4.02 -6.98
C ILE A 315 -18.47 3.73 -5.83
N SER A 316 -18.50 4.61 -4.84
CA SER A 316 -19.46 4.57 -3.74
C SER A 316 -20.90 4.93 -4.18
N ARG A 317 -21.88 4.66 -3.31
CA ARG A 317 -23.28 5.07 -3.50
C ARG A 317 -23.40 6.59 -3.59
N ALA A 318 -22.70 7.33 -2.71
CA ALA A 318 -22.70 8.79 -2.72
C ALA A 318 -22.17 9.38 -4.04
N SER A 319 -21.10 8.82 -4.60
CA SER A 319 -20.57 9.21 -5.91
C SER A 319 -21.59 8.92 -7.03
N ALA A 320 -22.20 7.74 -7.03
CA ALA A 320 -23.25 7.37 -7.99
C ALA A 320 -24.46 8.34 -7.95
N ASP A 321 -24.87 8.76 -6.74
CA ASP A 321 -25.95 9.71 -6.56
C ASP A 321 -25.57 11.13 -7.02
N GLN A 322 -24.33 11.58 -6.80
CA GLN A 322 -23.83 12.83 -7.32
C GLN A 322 -23.78 12.85 -8.85
N ARG A 323 -23.32 11.74 -9.47
CA ARG A 323 -23.31 11.59 -10.93
C ARG A 323 -24.70 11.61 -11.52
N SER A 324 -25.65 10.89 -10.95
CA SER A 324 -27.06 10.91 -11.38
C SER A 324 -27.69 12.29 -11.24
N GLY A 325 -27.37 13.02 -10.16
CA GLY A 325 -27.84 14.39 -9.92
C GLY A 325 -27.44 15.40 -11.02
N ARG A 326 -26.47 15.06 -11.89
CA ARG A 326 -26.13 15.91 -13.04
C ARG A 326 -27.26 16.02 -14.06
N ALA A 327 -28.10 15.01 -14.19
CA ALA A 327 -29.24 15.04 -15.10
C ALA A 327 -30.37 15.98 -14.63
N GLY A 328 -30.49 16.23 -13.30
CA GLY A 328 -31.57 16.99 -12.68
C GLY A 328 -31.26 18.47 -12.36
N ARG A 329 -30.24 19.08 -12.96
CA ARG A 329 -29.84 20.47 -12.64
C ARG A 329 -30.71 21.54 -13.27
N THR A 330 -31.15 21.34 -14.50
CA THR A 330 -31.86 22.35 -15.29
C THR A 330 -33.28 21.94 -15.64
N ALA A 331 -33.58 20.66 -15.64
CA ALA A 331 -34.89 20.08 -15.95
C ALA A 331 -34.93 18.63 -15.41
N PRO A 332 -36.12 17.98 -15.40
CA PRO A 332 -36.20 16.54 -15.13
C PRO A 332 -35.29 15.73 -16.07
N GLY A 333 -34.59 14.74 -15.53
CA GLY A 333 -33.60 13.97 -16.27
C GLY A 333 -33.65 12.47 -16.02
N HIS A 334 -32.79 11.75 -16.72
CA HIS A 334 -32.69 10.30 -16.65
C HIS A 334 -31.23 9.90 -16.42
N CYS A 335 -31.02 8.91 -15.58
CA CYS A 335 -29.71 8.34 -15.33
C CYS A 335 -29.77 6.82 -15.48
N LEU A 336 -29.01 6.29 -16.42
CA LEU A 336 -28.77 4.86 -16.53
C LEU A 336 -27.47 4.49 -15.85
N ARG A 337 -27.56 3.60 -14.88
CA ARG A 337 -26.44 2.96 -14.18
C ARG A 337 -26.10 1.65 -14.87
N LEU A 338 -24.87 1.54 -15.41
CA LEU A 338 -24.43 0.33 -16.14
C LEU A 338 -24.05 -0.83 -15.21
N TRP A 339 -24.85 -1.02 -14.17
CA TRP A 339 -24.80 -2.15 -13.23
C TRP A 339 -26.19 -2.45 -12.68
N THR A 340 -26.35 -3.58 -11.99
CA THR A 340 -27.63 -3.99 -11.42
C THR A 340 -27.97 -3.30 -10.11
N GLU A 341 -29.23 -3.26 -9.72
CA GLU A 341 -29.68 -2.72 -8.44
C GLU A 341 -29.07 -3.47 -7.26
N ARG A 342 -28.92 -4.79 -7.35
CA ARG A 342 -28.23 -5.61 -6.34
C ARG A 342 -26.73 -5.20 -6.18
N GLU A 343 -26.07 -4.86 -7.27
CA GLU A 343 -24.70 -4.35 -7.19
C GLU A 343 -24.63 -2.96 -6.56
N GLN A 344 -25.67 -2.14 -6.70
CA GLN A 344 -25.77 -0.85 -6.00
C GLN A 344 -25.83 -1.02 -4.48
N GLU A 345 -26.57 -1.97 -3.99
CA GLU A 345 -26.68 -2.26 -2.56
C GLU A 345 -25.34 -2.73 -1.96
N ALA A 346 -24.53 -3.45 -2.74
CA ALA A 346 -23.23 -3.94 -2.33
C ALA A 346 -22.10 -2.87 -2.35
N ARG A 347 -22.38 -1.67 -2.90
CA ARG A 347 -21.38 -0.57 -2.95
C ARG A 347 -21.22 0.08 -1.58
N PRO A 348 -20.00 0.54 -1.23
CA PRO A 348 -19.79 1.32 -0.01
C PRO A 348 -20.65 2.59 -0.04
N THR A 349 -21.07 3.05 1.14
CA THR A 349 -21.91 4.25 1.25
C THR A 349 -21.18 5.49 0.76
N GLN A 350 -19.90 5.66 1.18
CA GLN A 350 -19.03 6.79 0.83
C GLN A 350 -17.63 6.29 0.53
N GLU A 351 -16.85 7.11 -0.18
CA GLU A 351 -15.42 6.86 -0.36
C GLU A 351 -14.66 7.09 0.97
N PHE A 352 -13.59 6.31 1.17
CA PHE A 352 -12.69 6.60 2.29
C PHE A 352 -11.99 7.96 2.09
N PRO A 353 -11.85 8.76 3.17
CA PRO A 353 -11.05 9.98 3.14
C PRO A 353 -9.64 9.75 2.61
N GLU A 354 -9.06 10.73 1.93
CA GLU A 354 -7.71 10.61 1.35
C GLU A 354 -6.64 10.32 2.40
N VAL A 355 -6.81 10.80 3.61
CA VAL A 355 -5.91 10.54 4.75
C VAL A 355 -5.75 9.04 5.04
N LYS A 356 -6.71 8.21 4.67
CA LYS A 356 -6.66 6.76 4.85
C LYS A 356 -6.19 5.97 3.62
N ARG A 357 -5.97 6.66 2.50
CA ARG A 357 -5.70 5.97 1.23
C ARG A 357 -4.54 6.55 0.41
N LEU A 358 -3.91 7.65 0.84
CA LEU A 358 -2.78 8.27 0.13
C LEU A 358 -1.48 8.20 0.94
N ASP A 359 -0.36 8.41 0.25
CA ASP A 359 0.95 8.63 0.87
C ASP A 359 0.93 9.89 1.74
N LEU A 360 1.45 9.80 2.96
CA LEU A 360 1.43 10.86 3.94
C LEU A 360 2.75 11.62 4.09
N SER A 361 3.79 11.25 3.35
CA SER A 361 5.15 11.80 3.57
C SER A 361 5.24 13.31 3.36
N GLU A 362 4.60 13.87 2.31
CA GLU A 362 4.59 15.34 2.10
C GLU A 362 3.85 16.06 3.24
N VAL A 363 2.77 15.47 3.70
CA VAL A 363 1.96 16.03 4.79
C VAL A 363 2.68 15.93 6.13
N VAL A 364 3.28 14.80 6.45
CA VAL A 364 4.08 14.63 7.68
C VAL A 364 5.22 15.65 7.72
N LEU A 365 5.95 15.83 6.60
CA LEU A 365 7.01 16.82 6.50
C LEU A 365 6.47 18.25 6.73
N THR A 366 5.31 18.57 6.17
CA THR A 366 4.63 19.87 6.33
C THR A 366 4.21 20.09 7.80
N LEU A 367 3.63 19.10 8.46
CA LEU A 367 3.24 19.17 9.86
C LEU A 367 4.46 19.35 10.78
N LYS A 368 5.54 18.58 10.56
CA LYS A 368 6.80 18.73 11.30
C LYS A 368 7.41 20.13 11.12
N ALA A 369 7.35 20.69 9.92
CA ALA A 369 7.80 22.05 9.63
C ALA A 369 6.97 23.11 10.36
N SER A 370 5.69 22.84 10.57
CA SER A 370 4.78 23.72 11.30
C SER A 370 4.81 23.56 12.83
N GLY A 371 5.78 22.76 13.35
CA GLY A 371 5.99 22.61 14.79
C GLY A 371 5.21 21.47 15.45
N VAL A 372 4.59 20.57 14.67
CA VAL A 372 3.93 19.38 15.21
C VAL A 372 5.01 18.34 15.57
N GLU A 373 5.23 18.13 16.87
CA GLU A 373 6.24 17.18 17.36
C GLU A 373 5.79 15.72 17.16
N ASP A 374 4.55 15.41 17.52
CA ASP A 374 3.97 14.07 17.39
C ASP A 374 2.79 14.10 16.43
N VAL A 375 3.01 13.59 15.22
CA VAL A 375 1.98 13.52 14.17
C VAL A 375 0.85 12.55 14.50
N LYS A 376 1.08 11.58 15.40
CA LYS A 376 0.03 10.65 15.85
C LYS A 376 -0.98 11.37 16.76
N LYS A 377 -0.55 12.39 17.49
CA LYS A 377 -1.39 13.24 18.35
C LYS A 377 -1.94 14.49 17.68
N PHE A 378 -1.63 14.70 16.39
CA PHE A 378 -2.19 15.81 15.64
C PHE A 378 -3.73 15.73 15.65
N ARG A 379 -4.39 16.90 15.62
CA ARG A 379 -5.86 17.00 15.63
C ARG A 379 -6.44 16.59 14.28
N TRP A 380 -6.33 15.31 13.92
CA TRP A 380 -6.97 14.77 12.72
C TRP A 380 -8.50 14.83 12.83
N LEU A 381 -9.18 15.17 11.74
CA LEU A 381 -10.64 14.99 11.66
C LEU A 381 -11.00 13.48 11.68
N GLU A 382 -10.24 12.70 10.93
CA GLU A 382 -10.14 11.25 11.07
C GLU A 382 -8.67 10.85 11.10
N ALA A 383 -8.28 10.05 12.08
CA ALA A 383 -6.89 9.62 12.19
C ALA A 383 -6.50 8.69 11.02
N PRO A 384 -5.32 8.89 10.41
CA PRO A 384 -4.77 7.97 9.43
C PRO A 384 -4.38 6.62 10.07
N ASP A 385 -4.07 5.62 9.22
CA ASP A 385 -3.48 4.38 9.68
C ASP A 385 -2.12 4.66 10.37
N PRO A 386 -1.89 4.18 11.60
CA PRO A 386 -0.62 4.38 12.30
C PRO A 386 0.59 3.90 11.49
N ARG A 387 0.47 2.80 10.75
CA ARG A 387 1.53 2.27 9.88
C ARG A 387 1.83 3.18 8.69
N ALA A 388 0.83 3.88 8.16
CA ALA A 388 1.05 4.86 7.09
C ALA A 388 1.86 6.06 7.61
N LEU A 389 1.60 6.52 8.84
CA LEU A 389 2.40 7.56 9.48
C LEU A 389 3.83 7.08 9.75
N GLU A 390 4.01 5.89 10.29
CA GLU A 390 5.33 5.31 10.56
C GLU A 390 6.16 5.20 9.28
N ARG A 391 5.58 4.68 8.20
CA ARG A 391 6.28 4.61 6.90
C ARG A 391 6.61 5.98 6.31
N ALA A 392 5.74 6.96 6.49
CA ALA A 392 6.01 8.32 6.07
C ALA A 392 7.18 8.94 6.84
N GLU A 393 7.25 8.73 8.17
CA GLU A 393 8.37 9.17 8.99
C GLU A 393 9.66 8.41 8.64
N ASP A 394 9.62 7.08 8.47
CA ASP A 394 10.76 6.26 8.05
C ASP A 394 11.35 6.74 6.72
N LEU A 395 10.50 6.97 5.71
CA LEU A 395 10.91 7.54 4.44
C LEU A 395 11.60 8.90 4.61
N LEU A 396 11.02 9.78 5.41
CA LEU A 396 11.59 11.12 5.62
C LEU A 396 12.91 11.08 6.38
N VAL A 397 13.11 10.10 7.27
CA VAL A 397 14.40 9.83 7.92
C VAL A 397 15.39 9.30 6.88
N ASP A 398 15.00 8.35 6.03
CA ASP A 398 15.85 7.81 4.96
C ASP A 398 16.30 8.90 3.95
N LEU A 399 15.46 9.89 3.71
CA LEU A 399 15.79 11.06 2.88
C LEU A 399 16.61 12.13 3.62
N GLY A 400 16.85 11.97 4.93
CA GLY A 400 17.52 12.97 5.78
C GLY A 400 16.65 14.22 6.04
N ALA A 401 15.36 14.17 5.76
CA ALA A 401 14.42 15.26 6.01
C ALA A 401 14.01 15.34 7.49
N LEU A 402 14.01 14.21 8.16
CA LEU A 402 13.83 14.09 9.61
C LEU A 402 15.04 13.41 10.24
N GLU A 403 15.27 13.72 11.51
CA GLU A 403 16.23 13.03 12.37
C GLU A 403 15.51 12.43 13.58
N THR A 404 15.95 11.26 14.06
CA THR A 404 15.43 10.63 15.26
C THR A 404 16.09 11.26 16.49
N HIS A 405 15.29 11.73 17.43
CA HIS A 405 15.76 12.28 18.69
C HIS A 405 15.30 11.39 19.83
N CYS A 406 16.22 10.58 20.36
CA CYS A 406 15.98 9.77 21.54
C CYS A 406 16.38 10.55 22.79
N GLY A 407 15.51 10.62 23.81
CA GLY A 407 15.84 11.28 25.07
C GLY A 407 17.06 10.66 25.75
N ALA A 408 17.78 11.43 26.54
CA ALA A 408 19.05 11.07 27.18
C ALA A 408 19.04 9.79 28.06
N THR A 409 17.89 9.15 28.26
CA THR A 409 17.71 7.95 29.09
C THR A 409 17.64 6.64 28.32
N VAL A 410 17.75 6.67 26.97
CA VAL A 410 17.62 5.45 26.15
C VAL A 410 19.00 4.81 25.97
N PRO A 411 19.17 3.49 26.26
CA PRO A 411 20.44 2.78 26.07
C PRO A 411 20.86 2.81 24.58
N VAL A 412 22.19 2.92 24.33
CA VAL A 412 22.77 2.97 22.98
C VAL A 412 22.34 1.79 22.07
N ALA A 413 22.01 0.63 22.68
CA ALA A 413 21.49 -0.52 21.95
C ALA A 413 20.07 -0.30 21.37
N ALA A 414 19.26 0.57 22.00
CA ALA A 414 17.91 0.90 21.53
C ALA A 414 17.91 2.04 20.49
N VAL A 415 19.01 2.77 20.35
CA VAL A 415 19.17 3.80 19.30
C VAL A 415 19.29 3.17 17.91
N ASN A 416 19.78 1.95 17.82
CA ASN A 416 19.86 1.16 16.58
C ASN A 416 18.52 0.49 16.20
N ASP A 417 17.56 0.43 17.13
CA ASP A 417 16.21 -0.04 16.85
C ASP A 417 15.29 1.16 16.57
N ARG A 418 15.19 1.53 15.30
CA ARG A 418 14.33 2.62 14.79
C ARG A 418 12.85 2.48 15.20
N LYS A 419 12.45 1.37 15.80
CA LYS A 419 11.09 1.05 16.23
C LYS A 419 10.82 1.31 17.73
N SER A 420 11.76 1.90 18.45
CA SER A 420 11.51 2.23 19.85
C SER A 420 10.49 3.38 19.97
N GLU A 421 9.35 3.14 20.59
CA GLU A 421 8.28 4.13 20.87
C GLU A 421 8.75 5.38 21.63
N ALA A 422 9.99 5.39 22.12
CA ALA A 422 10.58 6.47 22.92
C ALA A 422 11.31 7.55 22.10
N CYS A 423 11.43 7.38 20.76
CA CYS A 423 12.17 8.33 19.91
C CYS A 423 11.22 9.20 19.09
N ALA A 424 11.28 10.53 19.30
CA ALA A 424 10.56 11.51 18.49
C ALA A 424 11.37 11.90 17.25
N THR A 425 10.71 12.21 16.14
CA THR A 425 11.35 12.73 14.93
C THR A 425 11.24 14.24 14.84
N ARG A 426 12.34 14.91 14.45
CA ARG A 426 12.41 16.36 14.22
C ARG A 426 12.80 16.68 12.79
N ILE A 427 12.31 17.80 12.28
CA ILE A 427 12.66 18.27 10.94
C ILE A 427 14.08 18.83 10.91
N THR A 428 14.88 18.40 9.93
CA THR A 428 16.22 18.89 9.68
C THR A 428 16.22 20.19 8.87
N PRO A 429 17.34 20.95 8.81
CA PRO A 429 17.48 22.06 7.86
C PRO A 429 17.25 21.61 6.41
N LEU A 430 17.73 20.41 6.02
CA LEU A 430 17.50 19.82 4.71
C LEU A 430 15.99 19.60 4.47
N GLY A 431 15.26 19.04 5.44
CA GLY A 431 13.82 18.84 5.35
C GLY A 431 13.05 20.15 5.14
N ARG A 432 13.48 21.23 5.77
CA ARG A 432 12.89 22.56 5.56
C ARG A 432 13.12 23.08 4.13
N ARG A 433 14.34 22.89 3.57
CA ARG A 433 14.63 23.26 2.19
C ARG A 433 13.85 22.42 1.17
N MET A 434 13.58 21.14 1.49
CA MET A 434 12.77 20.28 0.61
C MET A 434 11.35 20.81 0.40
N LEU A 435 10.76 21.48 1.39
CA LEU A 435 9.42 22.08 1.28
C LEU A 435 9.35 23.27 0.31
N ALA A 436 10.47 23.88 -0.05
CA ALA A 436 10.48 24.94 -1.07
C ALA A 436 10.02 24.40 -2.44
N PHE A 437 10.33 23.14 -2.74
CA PHE A 437 9.95 22.50 -4.00
C PHE A 437 8.54 21.92 -3.91
N PRO A 438 7.64 22.30 -4.84
CA PRO A 438 6.27 21.78 -4.88
C PRO A 438 6.22 20.37 -5.51
N VAL A 439 6.98 19.44 -4.99
CA VAL A 439 7.11 18.03 -5.47
C VAL A 439 7.14 17.08 -4.29
N HIS A 440 6.89 15.80 -4.54
CA HIS A 440 7.04 14.77 -3.51
C HIS A 440 8.45 14.83 -2.88
N PRO A 441 8.62 14.57 -1.55
CA PRO A 441 9.90 14.70 -0.84
C PRO A 441 11.10 14.03 -1.53
N ARG A 442 10.91 12.89 -2.21
CA ARG A 442 11.97 12.20 -2.97
C ARG A 442 12.57 13.09 -4.06
N TYR A 443 11.72 13.74 -4.85
CA TYR A 443 12.18 14.65 -5.93
C TYR A 443 12.81 15.92 -5.37
N ALA A 444 12.29 16.43 -4.26
CA ALA A 444 12.90 17.58 -3.58
C ALA A 444 14.30 17.22 -3.07
N ARG A 445 14.48 16.03 -2.48
CA ARG A 445 15.79 15.54 -2.03
C ARG A 445 16.76 15.36 -3.19
N MET A 446 16.29 14.78 -4.29
CA MET A 446 17.07 14.61 -5.54
C MET A 446 17.54 15.96 -6.09
N LEU A 447 16.65 16.97 -6.13
CA LEU A 447 16.96 18.33 -6.60
C LEU A 447 18.04 19.01 -5.72
N LEU A 448 17.91 18.89 -4.40
CA LEU A 448 18.89 19.45 -3.46
C LEU A 448 20.27 18.77 -3.57
N ALA A 449 20.31 17.45 -3.80
CA ALA A 449 21.55 16.73 -4.04
C ALA A 449 22.28 17.19 -5.31
N ALA A 450 21.57 17.70 -6.30
CA ALA A 450 22.15 18.19 -7.53
C ALA A 450 23.09 19.40 -7.35
N GLN A 451 23.00 20.09 -6.20
CA GLN A 451 23.93 21.15 -5.81
C GLN A 451 25.38 20.63 -5.71
N ASP A 452 25.55 19.47 -5.05
CA ASP A 452 26.86 18.89 -4.77
C ASP A 452 27.58 18.40 -6.04
N TYR A 453 26.81 18.10 -7.09
CA TYR A 453 27.28 17.56 -8.36
C TYR A 453 27.21 18.54 -9.53
N GLY A 454 26.74 19.76 -9.32
CA GLY A 454 26.60 20.78 -10.38
C GLY A 454 25.68 20.35 -11.54
N CYS A 455 24.64 19.53 -11.26
CA CYS A 455 23.73 18.97 -12.27
C CYS A 455 22.26 19.37 -12.06
N ALA A 456 22.01 20.57 -11.52
CA ALA A 456 20.66 21.03 -11.18
C ALA A 456 19.68 21.02 -12.36
N ARG A 457 20.09 21.46 -13.55
CA ARG A 457 19.18 21.54 -14.71
C ARG A 457 18.70 20.16 -15.22
N PRO A 458 19.53 19.13 -15.47
CA PRO A 458 19.05 17.82 -15.86
C PRO A 458 18.20 17.15 -14.78
N VAL A 459 18.52 17.35 -13.51
CA VAL A 459 17.74 16.81 -12.39
C VAL A 459 16.38 17.52 -12.27
N ALA A 460 16.32 18.84 -12.48
CA ALA A 460 15.08 19.59 -12.54
C ALA A 460 14.19 19.14 -13.73
N LEU A 461 14.82 18.81 -14.87
CA LEU A 461 14.10 18.26 -16.02
C LEU A 461 13.51 16.88 -15.70
N ILE A 462 14.23 16.00 -15.01
CA ILE A 462 13.68 14.71 -14.52
C ILE A 462 12.47 14.96 -13.61
N ALA A 463 12.59 15.86 -12.65
CA ALA A 463 11.48 16.20 -11.78
C ALA A 463 10.26 16.74 -12.58
N ALA A 464 10.49 17.59 -13.58
CA ALA A 464 9.43 18.13 -14.42
C ALA A 464 8.75 17.05 -15.29
N LEU A 465 9.52 16.11 -15.84
CA LEU A 465 9.02 15.00 -16.66
C LEU A 465 8.11 14.05 -15.89
N THR A 466 8.25 13.98 -14.57
CA THR A 466 7.49 13.07 -13.71
C THR A 466 6.24 13.70 -13.07
N GLN A 467 6.00 15.01 -13.24
CA GLN A 467 4.84 15.68 -12.63
C GLN A 467 3.55 15.60 -13.44
N GLY A 468 3.61 15.12 -14.66
CA GLY A 468 2.48 15.03 -15.57
C GLY A 468 2.23 13.62 -16.08
N ARG A 469 1.49 13.56 -17.19
CA ARG A 469 1.26 12.32 -17.92
C ARG A 469 2.57 11.81 -18.52
N ASP A 470 2.66 10.47 -18.66
CA ASP A 470 3.78 9.82 -19.37
C ASP A 470 4.09 10.53 -20.69
N LEU A 471 5.34 10.91 -20.88
CA LEU A 471 5.81 11.54 -22.10
C LEU A 471 5.72 10.58 -23.29
N LEU A 472 6.02 9.31 -23.06
CA LEU A 472 6.01 8.25 -24.05
C LEU A 472 4.78 7.37 -23.91
N VAL A 473 4.12 7.06 -25.02
CA VAL A 473 3.01 6.10 -25.06
C VAL A 473 3.57 4.70 -24.84
N ARG A 474 3.05 3.98 -23.85
CA ARG A 474 3.63 2.71 -23.37
C ARG A 474 3.46 1.53 -24.34
N ARG A 475 2.40 1.45 -25.10
CA ARG A 475 2.14 0.34 -26.02
C ARG A 475 1.99 0.89 -27.43
N GLN A 476 3.01 0.70 -28.24
CA GLN A 476 3.04 1.10 -29.65
C GLN A 476 3.41 -0.13 -30.51
N GLY A 477 3.16 -0.06 -31.80
CA GLY A 477 3.62 -1.08 -32.72
C GLY A 477 5.15 -1.11 -32.82
N LYS A 478 5.69 -2.27 -33.19
CA LYS A 478 7.13 -2.53 -33.27
C LYS A 478 7.93 -1.46 -34.05
N GLN A 479 7.36 -0.92 -35.12
CA GLN A 479 7.99 0.16 -35.91
C GLN A 479 8.27 1.44 -35.10
N VAL A 480 7.38 1.77 -34.14
CA VAL A 480 7.57 2.95 -33.27
C VAL A 480 8.61 2.66 -32.19
N GLU A 481 8.63 1.43 -31.68
CA GLU A 481 9.63 0.98 -30.70
C GLU A 481 11.01 0.97 -31.32
N ASP A 482 11.18 0.37 -32.51
CA ASP A 482 12.45 0.35 -33.26
C ASP A 482 12.93 1.79 -33.57
N ALA A 483 12.03 2.69 -34.03
CA ALA A 483 12.39 4.09 -34.29
C ALA A 483 12.78 4.88 -33.02
N ARG A 484 12.22 4.51 -31.86
CA ARG A 484 12.66 5.05 -30.55
C ARG A 484 14.04 4.57 -30.17
N ASP A 485 14.31 3.28 -30.34
CA ASP A 485 15.60 2.67 -30.00
C ASP A 485 16.71 3.27 -30.87
N ASP A 486 16.46 3.52 -32.15
CA ASP A 486 17.41 4.18 -33.05
C ASP A 486 17.71 5.62 -32.63
N LEU A 487 16.71 6.39 -32.21
CA LEU A 487 16.86 7.81 -31.88
C LEU A 487 17.20 8.09 -30.42
N PHE A 488 16.68 7.32 -29.51
CA PHE A 488 16.76 7.55 -28.07
C PHE A 488 17.52 6.43 -27.33
N GLY A 489 17.79 5.30 -28.00
CA GLY A 489 18.58 4.20 -27.49
C GLY A 489 20.06 4.54 -27.34
N GLY A 490 20.90 3.54 -27.08
CA GLY A 490 22.35 3.67 -27.04
C GLY A 490 22.96 3.85 -25.65
N GLU A 491 22.24 4.36 -24.67
CA GLU A 491 22.62 4.36 -23.26
C GLU A 491 21.58 3.60 -22.44
N THR A 492 22.03 2.59 -21.71
CA THR A 492 21.16 1.67 -20.96
C THR A 492 21.20 1.91 -19.45
N GLU A 493 21.65 3.09 -19.04
CA GLU A 493 21.95 3.40 -17.63
C GLU A 493 20.73 3.95 -16.87
N SER A 494 19.80 4.61 -17.60
CA SER A 494 18.60 5.16 -16.97
C SER A 494 17.46 5.40 -17.96
N ASP A 495 16.24 5.03 -17.57
CA ASP A 495 15.01 5.35 -18.31
C ASP A 495 14.80 6.87 -18.42
N PHE A 496 15.29 7.64 -17.44
CA PHE A 496 15.20 9.10 -17.48
C PHE A 496 16.00 9.71 -18.64
N PHE A 497 17.12 9.11 -19.01
CA PHE A 497 17.89 9.61 -20.13
C PHE A 497 17.17 9.45 -21.46
N VAL A 498 16.36 8.39 -21.59
CA VAL A 498 15.47 8.21 -22.74
C VAL A 498 14.41 9.30 -22.78
N LEU A 499 13.77 9.57 -21.63
CA LEU A 499 12.74 10.62 -21.52
C LEU A 499 13.32 12.02 -21.80
N ILE A 500 14.53 12.33 -21.31
CA ILE A 500 15.23 13.61 -21.60
C ILE A 500 15.47 13.75 -23.10
N ARG A 501 15.94 12.71 -23.79
CA ARG A 501 16.18 12.72 -25.25
C ARG A 501 14.89 12.89 -26.02
N ALA A 502 13.83 12.18 -25.64
CA ALA A 502 12.52 12.29 -26.25
C ALA A 502 11.93 13.70 -26.09
N TRP A 503 12.04 14.29 -24.91
CA TRP A 503 11.59 15.65 -24.67
C TRP A 503 12.38 16.69 -25.47
N ARG A 504 13.70 16.59 -25.49
CA ARG A 504 14.56 17.48 -26.31
C ARG A 504 14.28 17.37 -27.80
N TYR A 505 13.92 16.17 -28.29
CA TYR A 505 13.48 15.99 -29.67
C TYR A 505 12.15 16.71 -29.93
N ALA A 506 11.18 16.56 -29.04
CA ALA A 506 9.89 17.24 -29.13
C ALA A 506 10.06 18.77 -29.11
N GLU A 507 10.91 19.30 -28.21
CA GLU A 507 11.23 20.72 -28.10
C GLU A 507 11.86 21.27 -29.39
N ARG A 508 12.92 20.60 -29.91
CA ARG A 508 13.59 21.01 -31.17
C ARG A 508 12.66 20.93 -32.39
N SER A 509 11.64 20.06 -32.35
CA SER A 509 10.64 19.97 -33.43
C SER A 509 9.48 20.98 -33.25
N GLY A 510 9.57 21.92 -32.29
CA GLY A 510 8.48 22.85 -31.94
C GLY A 510 7.23 22.13 -31.45
N PHE A 511 7.37 20.96 -30.85
CA PHE A 511 6.26 20.12 -30.39
C PHE A 511 5.26 19.77 -31.49
N ASN A 512 5.76 19.57 -32.70
CA ASN A 512 4.95 19.22 -33.87
C ASN A 512 4.24 17.88 -33.64
N LEU A 513 2.93 17.87 -33.81
CA LEU A 513 2.07 16.70 -33.50
C LEU A 513 2.44 15.46 -34.33
N ASP A 514 2.70 15.62 -35.64
CA ASP A 514 2.99 14.48 -36.53
C ASP A 514 4.37 13.89 -36.25
N ARG A 515 5.38 14.73 -36.01
CA ARG A 515 6.73 14.30 -35.65
C ARG A 515 6.74 13.57 -34.30
N CYS A 516 6.05 14.11 -33.31
CA CYS A 516 5.89 13.48 -31.99
C CYS A 516 5.14 12.16 -32.08
N ARG A 517 4.03 12.09 -32.85
CA ARG A 517 3.20 10.90 -33.03
C ARG A 517 3.99 9.74 -33.65
N ARG A 518 4.86 9.99 -34.63
CA ARG A 518 5.72 8.96 -35.25
C ARG A 518 6.62 8.22 -34.24
N LEU A 519 7.01 8.90 -33.18
CA LEU A 519 7.84 8.34 -32.08
C LEU A 519 7.01 8.03 -30.84
N GLY A 520 5.68 8.10 -30.92
CA GLY A 520 4.78 7.89 -29.80
C GLY A 520 5.03 8.84 -28.63
N ILE A 521 5.43 10.10 -28.90
CA ILE A 521 5.59 11.15 -27.91
C ILE A 521 4.27 11.91 -27.76
N HIS A 522 3.82 12.13 -26.54
CA HIS A 522 2.70 13.02 -26.26
C HIS A 522 3.12 14.49 -26.36
N ALA A 523 2.90 15.12 -27.51
CA ALA A 523 3.33 16.48 -27.79
C ALA A 523 2.77 17.51 -26.79
N GLN A 524 1.53 17.34 -26.32
CA GLN A 524 0.91 18.22 -25.32
C GLN A 524 1.57 18.07 -23.95
N SER A 525 1.84 16.83 -23.51
CA SER A 525 2.60 16.59 -22.27
C SER A 525 4.00 17.17 -22.38
N ALA A 526 4.68 16.96 -23.51
CA ALA A 526 6.00 17.53 -23.76
C ALA A 526 6.04 19.07 -23.63
N ARG A 527 5.00 19.76 -24.14
CA ARG A 527 4.88 21.22 -24.05
C ARG A 527 4.75 21.74 -22.61
N GLN A 528 4.13 20.97 -21.74
CA GLN A 528 3.92 21.37 -20.33
C GLN A 528 5.19 21.23 -19.49
N VAL A 529 6.16 20.44 -19.91
CA VAL A 529 7.41 20.20 -19.17
C VAL A 529 8.29 21.46 -19.12
N GLY A 530 8.39 22.22 -20.23
CA GLY A 530 9.25 23.42 -20.28
C GLY A 530 8.92 24.46 -19.19
N PRO A 531 7.68 24.95 -19.08
CA PRO A 531 7.26 25.87 -18.01
C PRO A 531 7.53 25.32 -16.60
N LEU A 532 7.32 24.02 -16.36
CA LEU A 532 7.61 23.38 -15.08
C LEU A 532 9.11 23.36 -14.77
N LEU A 533 9.94 23.06 -15.79
CA LEU A 533 11.39 23.08 -15.66
C LEU A 533 11.88 24.46 -15.22
N GLU A 534 11.45 25.53 -15.90
CA GLU A 534 11.89 26.88 -15.57
C GLU A 534 11.46 27.26 -14.14
N GLN A 535 10.27 26.89 -13.71
CA GLN A 535 9.82 27.11 -12.33
C GLN A 535 10.65 26.36 -11.30
N PHE A 536 11.04 25.12 -11.57
CA PHE A 536 11.91 24.36 -10.67
C PHE A 536 13.31 24.96 -10.63
N LEU A 537 13.83 25.47 -11.75
CA LEU A 537 15.08 26.18 -11.80
C LEU A 537 15.05 27.50 -11.04
N ASP A 538 13.95 28.24 -11.12
CA ASP A 538 13.77 29.47 -10.35
C ASP A 538 13.72 29.20 -8.84
N ILE A 539 13.09 28.10 -8.42
CA ILE A 539 13.09 27.68 -7.01
C ILE A 539 14.51 27.23 -6.62
N ALA A 540 15.15 26.40 -7.43
CA ALA A 540 16.51 25.94 -7.19
C ALA A 540 17.49 27.10 -7.03
N LYS A 541 17.38 28.11 -7.89
CA LYS A 541 18.20 29.35 -7.79
C LYS A 541 17.95 30.10 -6.46
N ARG A 542 16.70 30.22 -6.03
CA ARG A 542 16.35 30.82 -4.73
C ARG A 542 16.87 30.03 -3.54
N GLU A 543 16.93 28.71 -3.67
CA GLU A 543 17.51 27.82 -2.67
C GLU A 543 19.07 27.74 -2.74
N GLY A 544 19.71 28.54 -3.62
CA GLY A 544 21.15 28.65 -3.73
C GLY A 544 21.82 27.59 -4.61
N LEU A 545 21.07 26.87 -5.45
CA LEU A 545 21.65 25.93 -6.39
C LEU A 545 22.16 26.67 -7.63
N ASP A 546 23.34 26.24 -8.15
CA ASP A 546 23.84 26.73 -9.42
C ASP A 546 23.06 26.09 -10.59
N VAL A 547 22.33 26.92 -11.31
CA VAL A 547 21.49 26.50 -12.44
C VAL A 547 22.09 26.86 -13.81
N ASN A 548 23.30 27.45 -13.87
CA ASN A 548 23.89 27.93 -15.08
C ASN A 548 24.49 26.82 -15.94
N GLU A 549 24.22 26.84 -17.24
CA GLU A 549 24.77 25.90 -18.24
C GLU A 549 26.27 26.12 -18.56
N THR A 550 26.90 27.16 -18.04
CA THR A 550 28.18 27.65 -18.52
C THR A 550 29.38 26.76 -18.20
N SER A 551 29.25 25.84 -17.27
CA SER A 551 30.34 24.85 -16.95
C SER A 551 30.36 23.63 -17.88
N GLN A 552 29.39 23.46 -18.79
CA GLN A 552 29.17 22.20 -19.53
C GLN A 552 29.69 22.22 -21.01
N ARG A 553 30.30 23.28 -21.51
CA ARG A 553 30.70 23.39 -22.92
C ARG A 553 32.10 22.86 -23.29
N ALA A 554 32.87 22.29 -22.38
CA ALA A 554 34.18 21.79 -22.66
C ALA A 554 34.29 20.25 -22.67
N THR A 555 34.68 19.69 -23.81
CA THR A 555 35.05 18.28 -24.13
C THR A 555 33.95 17.18 -24.07
N LEU A 556 33.59 16.71 -25.29
CA LEU A 556 32.27 16.11 -25.61
C LEU A 556 31.96 14.68 -25.09
N ASN A 557 32.88 13.83 -24.69
CA ASN A 557 32.56 12.45 -24.31
C ASN A 557 32.90 12.06 -22.85
N ALA A 558 34.07 12.46 -22.34
CA ALA A 558 34.42 12.13 -20.94
C ALA A 558 33.56 12.90 -19.93
N GLN A 559 33.15 14.14 -20.26
CA GLN A 559 32.30 14.97 -19.42
C GLN A 559 30.82 14.53 -19.44
N ARG A 560 30.36 13.83 -20.49
CA ARG A 560 29.00 13.31 -20.57
C ARG A 560 28.81 12.11 -19.64
N SER A 561 29.81 11.25 -19.53
CA SER A 561 29.80 10.12 -18.59
C SER A 561 29.75 10.61 -17.13
N THR A 562 30.60 11.61 -16.80
CA THR A 562 30.60 12.20 -15.44
C THR A 562 29.31 12.90 -15.10
N LEU A 563 28.67 13.59 -16.08
CA LEU A 563 27.36 14.21 -15.86
C LEU A 563 26.26 13.16 -15.66
N ASN A 564 26.28 12.09 -16.45
CA ASN A 564 25.31 11.00 -16.28
C ASN A 564 25.45 10.35 -14.90
N GLU A 565 26.68 10.08 -14.45
CA GLU A 565 26.93 9.55 -13.10
C GLU A 565 26.45 10.51 -12.00
N ALA A 566 26.66 11.81 -12.15
CA ALA A 566 26.18 12.82 -11.23
C ALA A 566 24.63 12.78 -11.11
N VAL A 567 23.93 12.70 -12.25
CA VAL A 567 22.46 12.59 -12.28
C VAL A 567 21.99 11.28 -11.65
N GLN A 568 22.66 10.14 -11.95
CA GLN A 568 22.33 8.84 -11.36
C GLN A 568 22.49 8.85 -9.83
N LYS A 569 23.56 9.47 -9.30
CA LYS A 569 23.75 9.66 -7.86
C LYS A 569 22.63 10.51 -7.24
N CYS A 570 22.18 11.57 -7.90
CA CYS A 570 21.04 12.37 -7.43
C CYS A 570 19.75 11.54 -7.38
N VAL A 571 19.49 10.72 -8.42
CA VAL A 571 18.34 9.82 -8.44
C VAL A 571 18.45 8.80 -7.30
N LEU A 572 19.62 8.21 -7.07
CA LEU A 572 19.87 7.27 -5.97
C LEU A 572 19.54 7.92 -4.61
N VAL A 573 19.99 9.16 -4.38
CA VAL A 573 19.71 9.87 -3.12
C VAL A 573 18.21 10.10 -2.90
N GLY A 574 17.46 10.36 -3.96
CA GLY A 574 15.99 10.54 -3.87
C GLY A 574 15.18 9.25 -3.70
N PHE A 575 15.74 8.11 -4.12
CA PHE A 575 15.02 6.84 -4.21
C PHE A 575 15.79 5.67 -3.59
N SER A 576 16.64 5.92 -2.59
CA SER A 576 17.50 4.90 -1.97
C SER A 576 16.73 3.74 -1.34
N ASP A 577 15.51 3.97 -0.86
CA ASP A 577 14.60 2.93 -0.33
C ASP A 577 13.91 2.11 -1.43
N HIS A 578 14.01 2.52 -2.70
CA HIS A 578 13.59 1.77 -3.88
C HIS A 578 14.78 1.11 -4.60
N LEU A 579 15.92 0.97 -3.91
CA LEU A 579 17.03 0.19 -4.43
C LEU A 579 16.61 -1.25 -4.63
N ALA A 580 16.85 -1.76 -5.81
CA ALA A 580 16.52 -3.11 -6.23
C ALA A 580 17.75 -3.85 -6.73
N LYS A 581 17.88 -5.11 -6.33
CA LYS A 581 18.88 -6.06 -6.82
C LYS A 581 18.19 -7.18 -7.60
N ARG A 582 18.72 -7.56 -8.74
CA ARG A 582 18.21 -8.71 -9.50
C ARG A 582 18.50 -10.00 -8.76
N LEU A 583 17.53 -10.91 -8.78
CA LEU A 583 17.70 -12.24 -8.19
C LEU A 583 18.67 -13.09 -9.00
N ASP A 584 18.58 -13.01 -10.34
CA ASP A 584 19.44 -13.76 -11.26
C ASP A 584 19.75 -12.94 -12.51
N ILE A 585 20.91 -13.21 -13.15
CA ILE A 585 21.28 -12.66 -14.46
C ILE A 585 20.31 -13.21 -15.51
N GLY A 586 19.53 -12.34 -16.15
CA GLY A 586 18.55 -12.71 -17.19
C GLY A 586 17.10 -12.77 -16.73
N THR A 587 16.80 -12.67 -15.42
CA THR A 587 15.43 -12.49 -14.95
C THR A 587 15.12 -11.00 -14.71
N LEU A 588 13.87 -10.62 -14.86
CA LEU A 588 13.38 -9.29 -14.48
C LEU A 588 12.92 -9.23 -13.02
N ARG A 589 13.01 -10.35 -12.28
CA ARG A 589 12.63 -10.44 -10.87
C ARG A 589 13.71 -9.81 -10.01
N CYS A 590 13.28 -8.97 -9.08
CA CYS A 590 14.18 -8.21 -8.21
C CYS A 590 13.71 -8.29 -6.76
N GLU A 591 14.68 -8.18 -5.86
CA GLU A 591 14.48 -7.94 -4.44
C GLU A 591 14.83 -6.48 -4.15
N LEU A 592 14.01 -5.82 -3.32
CA LEU A 592 14.17 -4.41 -2.97
C LEU A 592 14.44 -4.28 -1.47
N VAL A 593 14.98 -3.13 -1.10
CA VAL A 593 15.03 -2.68 0.31
C VAL A 593 13.64 -2.77 0.95
N HIS A 594 13.59 -3.05 2.24
CA HIS A 594 12.39 -3.34 3.05
C HIS A 594 11.70 -4.67 2.71
N GLY A 595 12.48 -5.67 2.29
CA GLY A 595 12.02 -7.05 2.05
C GLY A 595 10.99 -7.18 0.93
N ARG A 596 10.87 -6.18 0.05
CA ARG A 596 9.92 -6.16 -1.06
C ARG A 596 10.46 -6.93 -2.26
N ARG A 597 9.56 -7.42 -3.12
CA ARG A 597 9.89 -8.05 -4.39
C ARG A 597 9.09 -7.43 -5.51
N GLY A 598 9.70 -7.34 -6.70
CA GLY A 598 9.05 -6.79 -7.88
C GLY A 598 9.66 -7.32 -9.16
N VAL A 599 9.09 -6.87 -10.28
CA VAL A 599 9.53 -7.23 -11.63
C VAL A 599 9.86 -5.93 -12.36
N LEU A 600 11.06 -5.83 -12.91
CA LEU A 600 11.45 -4.69 -13.75
C LEU A 600 10.55 -4.64 -14.99
N ALA A 601 10.09 -3.45 -15.35
CA ALA A 601 9.28 -3.21 -16.54
C ALA A 601 10.05 -3.66 -17.80
N ARG A 602 9.34 -4.32 -18.72
CA ARG A 602 9.95 -4.86 -19.97
C ARG A 602 10.47 -3.76 -20.88
N GLU A 603 9.82 -2.61 -20.85
CA GLU A 603 10.18 -1.41 -21.61
C GLU A 603 11.37 -0.63 -21.03
N SER A 604 11.86 -0.99 -19.84
CA SER A 604 13.04 -0.34 -19.24
C SER A 604 14.31 -0.65 -20.04
N VAL A 605 15.15 0.36 -20.23
CA VAL A 605 16.48 0.21 -20.85
C VAL A 605 17.49 -0.39 -19.88
N VAL A 606 17.21 -0.41 -18.57
CA VAL A 606 18.12 -0.87 -17.52
C VAL A 606 18.06 -2.40 -17.33
N GLN A 607 17.98 -3.15 -18.42
CA GLN A 607 17.79 -4.60 -18.34
C GLN A 607 19.01 -5.42 -17.95
N LYS A 608 20.21 -4.87 -18.05
CA LYS A 608 21.49 -5.58 -17.80
C LYS A 608 22.10 -5.25 -16.43
N ALA A 609 21.71 -4.17 -15.80
CA ALA A 609 22.29 -3.74 -14.53
C ALA A 609 21.93 -4.72 -13.40
N PRO A 610 22.88 -5.16 -12.57
CA PRO A 610 22.61 -6.03 -11.42
C PRO A 610 21.83 -5.32 -10.31
N MET A 611 22.06 -4.00 -10.16
CA MET A 611 21.40 -3.13 -9.20
C MET A 611 20.90 -1.86 -9.87
N PHE A 612 19.76 -1.38 -9.45
CA PHE A 612 19.15 -0.14 -9.91
C PHE A 612 18.21 0.43 -8.85
N VAL A 613 17.86 1.70 -8.96
CA VAL A 613 16.74 2.30 -8.23
C VAL A 613 15.56 2.47 -9.17
N ALA A 614 14.34 2.20 -8.70
CA ALA A 614 13.11 2.42 -9.45
C ALA A 614 12.40 3.67 -8.89
N ALA A 615 12.25 4.71 -9.71
CA ALA A 615 11.52 5.89 -9.27
C ALA A 615 10.02 5.65 -9.16
N GLU A 616 9.50 4.62 -9.82
CA GLU A 616 8.10 4.25 -9.77
C GLU A 616 7.94 2.77 -9.44
N VAL A 617 7.18 2.50 -8.38
CA VAL A 617 6.82 1.15 -7.92
C VAL A 617 5.29 1.08 -7.88
N ARG A 618 4.70 0.17 -8.67
CA ARG A 618 3.24 0.07 -8.83
C ARG A 618 2.76 -1.37 -8.81
N GLU A 619 1.56 -1.57 -8.28
CA GLU A 619 0.80 -2.80 -8.55
C GLU A 619 0.08 -2.69 -9.89
N VAL A 620 0.17 -3.75 -10.66
CA VAL A 620 -0.53 -3.89 -11.94
C VAL A 620 -1.25 -5.23 -11.95
N GLU A 621 -2.55 -5.20 -12.20
CA GLU A 621 -3.29 -6.42 -12.46
C GLU A 621 -2.85 -6.98 -13.82
N SER A 622 -2.41 -8.23 -13.83
CA SER A 622 -2.11 -8.98 -15.05
C SER A 622 -2.90 -10.29 -15.06
N GLY A 623 -3.31 -10.73 -16.25
CA GLY A 623 -4.02 -12.00 -16.42
C GLY A 623 -5.37 -11.87 -17.11
N SER A 624 -6.01 -13.01 -17.37
CA SER A 624 -7.36 -13.08 -17.94
C SER A 624 -8.42 -12.89 -16.86
N ALA A 625 -9.67 -12.62 -17.23
CA ALA A 625 -10.80 -12.41 -16.31
C ALA A 625 -10.99 -13.54 -15.26
N LYS A 626 -10.42 -14.74 -15.51
CA LYS A 626 -10.48 -15.90 -14.61
C LYS A 626 -9.26 -16.08 -13.67
N HIS A 627 -8.11 -15.47 -14.01
CA HIS A 627 -6.89 -15.52 -13.21
C HIS A 627 -6.25 -14.12 -13.21
N ARG A 628 -6.58 -13.32 -12.20
CA ARG A 628 -5.95 -12.02 -11.96
C ARG A 628 -4.78 -12.21 -10.99
N GLU A 629 -3.57 -11.92 -11.45
CA GLU A 629 -2.38 -11.85 -10.62
C GLU A 629 -2.01 -10.39 -10.42
N LEU A 630 -1.78 -10.02 -9.16
CA LEU A 630 -1.24 -8.72 -8.79
C LEU A 630 0.29 -8.79 -8.84
N ASN A 631 0.88 -8.05 -9.76
CA ASN A 631 2.33 -7.95 -9.91
C ASN A 631 2.84 -6.56 -9.52
N VAL A 632 3.90 -6.51 -8.73
CA VAL A 632 4.63 -5.27 -8.44
C VAL A 632 5.58 -5.00 -9.60
N VAL A 633 5.35 -3.91 -10.32
CA VAL A 633 6.15 -3.49 -11.48
C VAL A 633 7.04 -2.32 -11.09
N LEU A 634 8.33 -2.44 -11.40
CA LEU A 634 9.37 -1.43 -11.19
C LEU A 634 9.63 -0.71 -12.51
N SER A 635 9.40 0.58 -12.57
CA SER A 635 9.60 1.42 -13.75
C SER A 635 10.37 2.70 -13.44
N LEU A 636 10.80 3.41 -14.47
CA LEU A 636 11.72 4.55 -14.39
C LEU A 636 13.00 4.17 -13.64
N ALA A 637 13.60 3.09 -14.10
CA ALA A 637 14.80 2.51 -13.49
C ALA A 637 16.06 3.32 -13.83
N THR A 638 16.99 3.36 -12.89
CA THR A 638 18.33 3.97 -13.03
C THR A 638 19.36 3.02 -12.46
N ALA A 639 20.32 2.59 -13.26
CA ALA A 639 21.41 1.70 -12.87
C ALA A 639 22.28 2.33 -11.78
N ILE A 640 22.68 1.52 -10.80
CA ILE A 640 23.47 1.97 -9.63
C ILE A 640 24.73 1.10 -9.51
N LYS A 641 25.85 1.75 -9.11
CA LYS A 641 27.08 1.09 -8.73
C LYS A 641 27.15 0.95 -7.21
N GLU A 642 27.68 -0.16 -6.72
CA GLU A 642 27.80 -0.40 -5.27
C GLU A 642 28.70 0.63 -4.58
N GLU A 643 29.72 1.10 -5.26
CA GLU A 643 30.63 2.12 -4.75
C GLU A 643 29.91 3.41 -4.37
N TRP A 644 28.86 3.79 -5.12
CA TRP A 644 28.05 4.96 -4.81
C TRP A 644 27.21 4.78 -3.55
N LEU A 645 26.77 3.56 -3.27
CA LEU A 645 26.05 3.26 -2.01
C LEU A 645 26.99 3.45 -0.82
N ARG A 646 28.24 2.97 -0.94
CA ARG A 646 29.27 3.12 0.11
C ARG A 646 29.69 4.57 0.30
N GLU A 647 29.73 5.35 -0.77
CA GLU A 647 30.05 6.79 -0.75
C GLU A 647 28.93 7.61 -0.08
N LEU A 648 27.67 7.36 -0.46
CA LEU A 648 26.53 8.21 -0.08
C LEU A 648 25.86 7.77 1.23
N PHE A 649 25.93 6.50 1.57
CA PHE A 649 25.23 5.90 2.72
C PHE A 649 26.12 4.95 3.53
N PRO A 650 27.33 5.38 3.96
CA PRO A 650 28.28 4.50 4.62
C PRO A 650 27.74 3.87 5.92
N GLN A 651 26.83 4.56 6.59
CA GLN A 651 26.21 4.09 7.84
C GLN A 651 25.07 3.07 7.65
N ASP A 652 24.57 2.91 6.42
CA ASP A 652 23.49 1.96 6.11
C ASP A 652 24.04 0.55 5.79
N PHE A 653 25.38 0.40 5.80
CA PHE A 653 26.05 -0.88 5.60
C PHE A 653 26.32 -1.58 6.93
N HIS A 654 26.01 -2.85 6.97
CA HIS A 654 26.44 -3.72 8.06
C HIS A 654 26.82 -5.10 7.54
N GLN A 655 27.68 -5.79 8.30
CA GLN A 655 28.03 -7.16 8.04
C GLN A 655 27.20 -8.05 8.96
N ALA A 656 26.41 -8.93 8.38
CA ALA A 656 25.68 -9.97 9.09
C ALA A 656 26.38 -11.32 8.87
N GLN A 657 26.45 -12.14 9.90
CA GLN A 657 26.88 -13.51 9.78
C GLN A 657 25.73 -14.42 10.17
N GLU A 658 25.25 -15.18 9.21
CA GLU A 658 24.14 -16.10 9.38
C GLU A 658 24.54 -17.53 9.06
N VAL A 659 23.77 -18.46 9.54
CA VAL A 659 23.92 -19.87 9.14
C VAL A 659 22.76 -20.21 8.25
N VAL A 660 23.04 -20.75 7.07
CA VAL A 660 22.05 -21.13 6.05
C VAL A 660 22.13 -22.63 5.78
N TYR A 661 20.99 -23.30 5.73
CA TYR A 661 20.92 -24.70 5.34
C TYR A 661 20.77 -24.83 3.82
N ASP A 662 21.67 -25.62 3.21
CA ASP A 662 21.59 -25.97 1.79
C ASP A 662 20.93 -27.35 1.66
N ALA A 663 19.74 -27.37 1.07
CA ALA A 663 18.93 -28.59 0.93
C ALA A 663 19.56 -29.59 -0.06
N SER A 664 20.31 -29.12 -1.05
CA SER A 664 20.96 -29.99 -2.05
C SER A 664 22.16 -30.74 -1.45
N LEU A 665 22.97 -30.02 -0.68
CA LEU A 665 24.13 -30.58 0.03
C LEU A 665 23.77 -31.17 1.40
N ARG A 666 22.58 -30.94 1.90
CA ARG A 666 22.09 -31.32 3.22
C ARG A 666 23.06 -30.91 4.34
N ARG A 667 23.56 -29.67 4.24
CA ARG A 667 24.57 -29.13 5.13
C ARG A 667 24.31 -27.68 5.45
N ALA A 668 24.68 -27.24 6.66
CA ALA A 668 24.67 -25.85 7.06
C ALA A 668 26.00 -25.17 6.72
N PHE A 669 25.93 -23.95 6.20
CA PHE A 669 27.07 -23.10 5.86
C PHE A 669 26.99 -21.82 6.67
N ALA A 670 28.13 -21.27 7.06
CA ALA A 670 28.22 -19.91 7.54
C ALA A 670 28.21 -18.99 6.32
N GLU A 671 27.28 -18.09 6.29
CA GLU A 671 27.17 -17.08 5.22
C GLU A 671 27.49 -15.71 5.81
N ARG A 672 28.53 -15.10 5.32
CA ARG A 672 28.88 -13.73 5.62
C ARG A 672 28.21 -12.84 4.58
N ARG A 673 27.31 -11.99 5.04
CA ARG A 673 26.51 -11.10 4.18
C ARG A 673 26.97 -9.66 4.37
N THR A 674 27.20 -8.97 3.26
CA THR A 674 27.27 -7.53 3.22
C THR A 674 25.86 -7.04 2.92
N VAL A 675 25.27 -6.30 3.85
CA VAL A 675 23.88 -5.87 3.80
C VAL A 675 23.81 -4.36 3.76
N PHE A 676 23.05 -3.83 2.82
CA PHE A 676 22.67 -2.42 2.77
C PHE A 676 21.24 -2.30 3.32
N ARG A 677 21.07 -1.67 4.48
CA ARG A 677 19.83 -1.68 5.26
C ARG A 677 19.39 -3.11 5.58
N ASP A 678 18.50 -3.68 4.77
CA ASP A 678 18.04 -5.08 4.85
C ASP A 678 18.25 -5.87 3.55
N LEU A 679 18.78 -5.22 2.48
CA LEU A 679 19.06 -5.84 1.19
C LEU A 679 20.44 -6.49 1.20
N VAL A 680 20.50 -7.78 0.93
CA VAL A 680 21.77 -8.53 0.83
C VAL A 680 22.45 -8.22 -0.50
N LEU A 681 23.56 -7.48 -0.46
CA LEU A 681 24.33 -7.15 -1.66
C LEU A 681 25.26 -8.28 -2.04
N GLU A 682 26.01 -8.82 -1.09
CA GLU A 682 26.93 -9.92 -1.29
C GLU A 682 26.74 -10.97 -0.19
N ALA A 683 26.89 -12.22 -0.56
CA ALA A 683 26.84 -13.33 0.36
C ALA A 683 27.98 -14.30 0.05
N GLU A 684 28.93 -14.40 0.95
CA GLU A 684 30.03 -15.34 0.86
C GLU A 684 29.77 -16.53 1.78
N ARG A 685 29.70 -17.71 1.19
CA ARG A 685 29.54 -18.96 1.92
C ARG A 685 30.88 -19.53 2.34
N SER A 686 31.00 -19.86 3.60
CA SER A 686 32.13 -20.60 4.14
C SER A 686 31.64 -21.84 4.90
N GLU A 687 32.50 -22.86 4.98
CA GLU A 687 32.15 -24.01 5.83
C GLU A 687 32.11 -23.57 7.30
N VAL A 688 31.13 -24.09 8.04
CA VAL A 688 31.15 -24.00 9.49
C VAL A 688 32.22 -24.98 9.98
N VAL A 689 33.50 -24.50 10.05
CA VAL A 689 34.68 -25.33 10.30
C VAL A 689 34.59 -26.01 11.65
N GLY A 690 34.84 -27.31 11.63
CA GLY A 690 34.88 -28.15 12.83
C GLY A 690 36.31 -28.39 13.31
N GLN A 691 36.50 -28.23 14.59
CA GLN A 691 37.70 -28.43 15.43
C GLN A 691 38.68 -27.24 15.49
N ALA A 692 38.80 -26.73 16.71
CA ALA A 692 39.96 -25.99 17.14
C ALA A 692 41.19 -26.97 17.14
N SER A 693 41.94 -27.00 16.02
CA SER A 693 43.32 -27.47 16.11
C SER A 693 44.14 -26.31 16.63
N SER A 694 44.53 -26.45 17.92
CA SER A 694 45.64 -25.80 18.57
C SER A 694 46.02 -24.36 18.21
N LEU A 695 45.97 -23.51 19.27
CA LEU A 695 46.75 -22.27 19.40
C LEU A 695 46.22 -21.02 18.71
N SER A 696 45.16 -20.47 19.23
CA SER A 696 45.03 -18.99 19.28
C SER A 696 44.28 -18.58 20.55
N LYS A 697 44.91 -17.75 21.35
CA LYS A 697 44.44 -17.18 22.64
C LYS A 697 43.38 -16.08 22.45
N ASP A 698 42.37 -16.27 21.65
CA ASP A 698 41.35 -15.25 21.44
C ASP A 698 39.97 -15.79 21.89
N GLN A 699 39.62 -15.47 23.14
CA GLN A 699 38.35 -15.86 23.76
C GLN A 699 37.12 -15.37 22.98
N GLY A 700 37.24 -14.30 22.18
CA GLY A 700 36.17 -13.73 21.37
C GLY A 700 35.81 -14.59 20.13
N GLN A 701 36.80 -15.24 19.49
CA GLN A 701 36.56 -16.08 18.32
C GLN A 701 35.91 -17.42 18.70
N SER A 702 36.25 -17.97 19.88
CA SER A 702 35.69 -19.23 20.37
C SER A 702 34.19 -19.12 20.67
N SER A 703 33.76 -18.00 21.25
CA SER A 703 32.35 -17.72 21.56
C SER A 703 31.50 -17.53 20.30
N LYS A 704 32.01 -16.83 19.28
CA LYS A 704 31.31 -16.65 18.00
C LYS A 704 31.14 -17.97 17.24
N MET A 705 32.13 -18.86 17.29
CA MET A 705 32.10 -20.17 16.65
C MET A 705 31.12 -21.13 17.32
N LEU A 706 31.00 -21.08 18.64
CA LEU A 706 30.01 -21.87 19.39
C LEU A 706 28.58 -21.45 19.01
N ASN A 707 28.35 -20.16 18.81
CA ASN A 707 27.06 -19.60 18.40
C ASN A 707 26.66 -20.05 16.99
N LEU A 708 27.59 -20.10 16.03
CA LEU A 708 27.31 -20.55 14.65
C LEU A 708 26.94 -22.04 14.60
N ARG A 709 27.60 -22.88 15.41
CA ARG A 709 27.23 -24.32 15.52
C ARG A 709 25.90 -24.54 16.20
N ALA A 710 25.58 -23.75 17.20
CA ALA A 710 24.26 -23.81 17.83
C ALA A 710 23.15 -23.45 16.83
N ARG A 711 23.37 -22.41 16.01
CA ARG A 711 22.43 -22.06 14.94
C ARG A 711 22.32 -23.12 13.86
N ALA A 712 23.43 -23.76 13.46
CA ALA A 712 23.40 -24.89 12.54
C ALA A 712 22.58 -26.06 13.08
N ALA A 713 22.74 -26.39 14.37
CA ALA A 713 21.95 -27.40 15.04
C ALA A 713 20.45 -27.10 15.04
N THR A 714 20.08 -25.84 15.26
CA THR A 714 18.67 -25.40 15.18
C THR A 714 18.10 -25.61 13.78
N LEU A 715 18.82 -25.21 12.73
CA LEU A 715 18.36 -25.40 11.35
C LEU A 715 18.22 -26.88 10.97
N LEU A 716 19.16 -27.72 11.38
CA LEU A 716 19.08 -29.17 11.15
C LEU A 716 17.89 -29.79 11.89
N ALA A 717 17.62 -29.37 13.14
CA ALA A 717 16.47 -29.78 13.90
C ALA A 717 15.14 -29.39 13.25
N ASP A 718 15.06 -28.15 12.73
CA ASP A 718 13.88 -27.67 12.01
C ASP A 718 13.62 -28.49 10.72
N GLU A 719 14.66 -28.87 10.00
CA GLU A 719 14.53 -29.71 8.79
C GLU A 719 14.13 -31.17 9.14
N VAL A 720 14.51 -31.65 10.31
CA VAL A 720 14.01 -32.95 10.83
C VAL A 720 12.52 -32.83 11.17
N LEU A 721 12.09 -31.76 11.85
CA LEU A 721 10.68 -31.52 12.19
C LEU A 721 9.78 -31.41 10.95
N LYS A 722 10.28 -30.76 9.89
CA LYS A 722 9.58 -30.68 8.60
C LYS A 722 9.52 -32.01 7.83
N GLY A 723 10.20 -33.02 8.29
CA GLY A 723 10.30 -34.35 7.61
C GLY A 723 11.28 -34.36 6.44
N ASN A 724 12.04 -33.30 6.18
CA ASN A 724 13.04 -33.23 5.11
C ASN A 724 14.32 -34.05 5.43
N LEU A 725 14.59 -34.23 6.71
CA LEU A 725 15.68 -35.07 7.22
C LEU A 725 15.14 -36.13 8.17
N VAL A 726 15.68 -37.37 8.11
CA VAL A 726 15.25 -38.46 8.94
C VAL A 726 16.39 -38.92 9.86
N LEU A 727 16.18 -38.88 11.16
CA LEU A 727 17.08 -39.48 12.13
C LEU A 727 16.73 -40.97 12.24
N LYS A 728 17.66 -41.87 11.94
CA LYS A 728 17.42 -43.34 11.95
C LYS A 728 17.04 -43.88 13.33
N ASN A 729 17.56 -43.24 14.39
CA ASN A 729 17.34 -43.68 15.77
C ASN A 729 16.16 -42.97 16.44
N TRP A 730 15.48 -42.02 15.74
CA TRP A 730 14.18 -41.48 16.12
C TRP A 730 13.09 -42.31 15.46
N ASP A 731 12.84 -43.44 16.04
CA ASP A 731 11.91 -44.44 15.53
C ASP A 731 10.56 -44.41 16.29
N GLU A 732 9.72 -45.38 15.95
CA GLU A 732 8.42 -45.53 16.61
C GLU A 732 8.54 -45.73 18.12
N SER A 733 9.64 -46.30 18.62
CA SER A 733 9.83 -46.53 20.06
C SER A 733 9.98 -45.20 20.82
N VAL A 734 10.64 -44.19 20.21
CA VAL A 734 10.76 -42.83 20.79
C VAL A 734 9.40 -42.16 20.82
N GLU A 735 8.64 -42.22 19.74
CA GLU A 735 7.29 -41.66 19.68
C GLU A 735 6.36 -42.33 20.69
N GLN A 736 6.40 -43.65 20.81
CA GLN A 736 5.63 -44.34 21.83
C GLN A 736 6.02 -43.92 23.25
N TRP A 737 7.30 -43.66 23.50
CA TRP A 737 7.75 -43.19 24.80
C TRP A 737 7.23 -41.78 25.11
N ILE A 738 7.26 -40.89 24.14
CA ILE A 738 6.70 -39.54 24.29
C ILE A 738 5.19 -39.60 24.58
N ILE A 739 4.47 -40.45 23.84
CA ILE A 739 3.04 -40.65 24.08
C ILE A 739 2.79 -41.17 25.49
N ARG A 740 3.60 -42.17 25.95
CA ARG A 740 3.50 -42.72 27.32
C ARG A 740 3.66 -41.64 28.39
N VAL A 741 4.63 -40.72 28.25
CA VAL A 741 4.86 -39.59 29.16
C VAL A 741 3.64 -38.69 29.22
N ASN A 742 3.15 -38.23 28.06
CA ASN A 742 2.03 -37.32 27.95
C ASN A 742 0.73 -37.95 28.50
N ARG A 743 0.46 -39.22 28.18
CA ARG A 743 -0.73 -39.93 28.66
C ARG A 743 -0.65 -40.19 30.16
N LEU A 744 0.53 -40.59 30.70
CA LEU A 744 0.70 -40.81 32.12
C LEU A 744 0.51 -39.51 32.93
N ARG A 745 0.97 -38.40 32.41
CA ARG A 745 0.74 -37.06 32.96
C ARG A 745 -0.76 -36.75 33.06
N GLU A 746 -1.57 -37.10 32.06
CA GLU A 746 -3.02 -36.89 32.04
C GLU A 746 -3.73 -37.83 33.05
N TRP A 747 -3.29 -39.10 33.13
CA TRP A 747 -3.90 -40.11 34.00
C TRP A 747 -3.53 -39.96 35.48
N MET A 748 -2.34 -39.43 35.74
CA MET A 748 -1.78 -39.29 37.10
C MET A 748 -1.14 -37.89 37.26
N PRO A 749 -1.95 -36.80 37.36
CA PRO A 749 -1.45 -35.43 37.47
C PRO A 749 -0.57 -35.20 38.69
N GLU A 750 -0.78 -35.98 39.76
CA GLU A 750 -0.01 -35.92 40.99
C GLU A 750 1.49 -36.26 40.83
N LEU A 751 1.87 -36.93 39.75
CA LEU A 751 3.28 -37.19 39.42
C LEU A 751 4.03 -36.00 38.87
N ALA A 752 3.31 -34.91 38.55
CA ALA A 752 3.88 -33.67 38.03
C ALA A 752 4.88 -33.87 36.88
N LEU A 753 4.54 -34.77 35.91
CA LEU A 753 5.35 -35.02 34.74
C LEU A 753 5.29 -33.82 33.79
N PRO A 754 6.42 -33.40 33.18
CA PRO A 754 6.37 -32.35 32.15
C PRO A 754 5.61 -32.84 30.90
N ALA A 755 4.94 -31.95 30.22
CA ALA A 755 4.45 -32.24 28.87
C ALA A 755 5.61 -32.30 27.87
N ILE A 756 5.45 -33.09 26.81
CA ILE A 756 6.37 -33.05 25.65
C ILE A 756 5.55 -32.71 24.42
N GLY A 757 5.45 -31.37 24.17
CA GLY A 757 4.78 -30.81 23.01
C GLY A 757 5.74 -30.60 21.84
N ASP A 758 5.29 -29.80 20.83
CA ASP A 758 6.10 -29.57 19.63
C ASP A 758 7.35 -28.71 19.91
N ASP A 759 7.25 -27.71 20.79
CA ASP A 759 8.39 -26.91 21.22
C ASP A 759 9.44 -27.74 21.99
N ASP A 760 8.98 -28.66 22.82
CA ASP A 760 9.85 -29.58 23.58
C ASP A 760 10.54 -30.56 22.63
N ARG A 761 9.82 -31.07 21.64
CA ARG A 761 10.38 -31.93 20.57
C ARG A 761 11.47 -31.18 19.80
N ARG A 762 11.21 -29.90 19.50
CA ARG A 762 12.19 -29.02 18.85
C ARG A 762 13.45 -28.87 19.71
N ALA A 763 13.29 -28.64 21.01
CA ALA A 763 14.41 -28.53 21.94
C ALA A 763 15.22 -29.84 22.05
N LEU A 764 14.56 -30.99 22.11
CA LEU A 764 15.21 -32.30 22.08
C LEU A 764 16.01 -32.51 20.79
N LEU A 765 15.43 -32.20 19.65
CA LEU A 765 16.09 -32.31 18.34
C LEU A 765 17.28 -31.36 18.22
N GLN A 766 17.16 -30.13 18.72
CA GLN A 766 18.26 -29.16 18.76
C GLN A 766 19.43 -29.72 19.60
N GLN A 767 19.13 -30.35 20.75
CA GLN A 767 20.15 -30.94 21.58
C GLN A 767 20.80 -32.16 20.93
N ILE A 768 20.05 -33.00 20.22
CA ILE A 768 20.58 -34.09 19.42
C ILE A 768 21.49 -33.59 18.30
N CYS A 769 21.05 -32.53 17.63
CA CYS A 769 21.81 -31.90 16.52
C CYS A 769 23.00 -31.07 17.00
N LEU A 770 23.13 -30.81 18.32
CA LEU A 770 24.17 -29.94 18.85
C LEU A 770 25.57 -30.32 18.36
N GLY A 771 26.32 -29.31 17.86
CA GLY A 771 27.66 -29.45 17.33
C GLY A 771 27.74 -30.01 15.90
N ALA A 772 26.65 -30.45 15.30
CA ALA A 772 26.62 -30.94 13.92
C ALA A 772 26.34 -29.81 12.94
N VAL A 773 26.90 -29.95 11.74
CA VAL A 773 26.72 -29.00 10.63
C VAL A 773 26.15 -29.66 9.38
N SER A 774 25.99 -30.99 9.37
CA SER A 774 25.50 -31.73 8.21
C SER A 774 24.60 -32.90 8.58
N TYR A 775 23.74 -33.31 7.65
CA TYR A 775 22.89 -34.50 7.82
C TYR A 775 23.71 -35.78 8.07
N LYS A 776 24.89 -35.90 7.43
CA LYS A 776 25.77 -37.04 7.63
C LYS A 776 26.18 -37.20 9.09
N GLU A 777 26.32 -36.11 9.83
CA GLU A 777 26.72 -36.12 11.25
C GLU A 777 25.56 -36.41 12.19
N ILE A 778 24.30 -36.19 11.81
CA ILE A 778 23.13 -36.39 12.68
C ILE A 778 22.36 -37.68 12.43
N LYS A 779 22.39 -38.20 11.18
CA LYS A 779 21.52 -39.32 10.78
C LYS A 779 21.59 -40.54 11.65
N ASP A 780 22.78 -40.88 12.20
CA ASP A 780 23.05 -42.05 13.01
C ASP A 780 23.32 -41.71 14.50
N LYS A 781 23.10 -40.47 14.92
CA LYS A 781 23.31 -40.03 16.33
C LYS A 781 22.40 -40.83 17.28
N PRO A 782 22.88 -41.16 18.49
CA PRO A 782 22.06 -41.76 19.52
C PRO A 782 21.01 -40.77 20.05
N VAL A 783 19.76 -41.12 19.97
CA VAL A 783 18.60 -40.30 20.37
C VAL A 783 18.23 -40.54 21.84
N TRP A 784 18.23 -41.75 22.28
CA TRP A 784 17.76 -42.18 23.61
C TRP A 784 18.41 -41.46 24.80
N PRO A 785 19.74 -41.23 24.82
CA PRO A 785 20.34 -40.51 25.94
C PRO A 785 19.75 -39.14 26.15
N VAL A 786 19.47 -38.44 25.03
CA VAL A 786 18.90 -37.09 25.08
C VAL A 786 17.43 -37.13 25.47
N VAL A 787 16.64 -38.04 24.87
CA VAL A 787 15.21 -38.14 25.16
C VAL A 787 14.97 -38.54 26.60
N LYS A 788 15.73 -39.50 27.12
CA LYS A 788 15.61 -39.91 28.52
C LYS A 788 16.07 -38.85 29.51
N SER A 789 17.06 -38.02 29.15
CA SER A 789 17.54 -36.95 30.05
C SER A 789 16.50 -35.84 30.25
N TRP A 790 15.41 -35.82 29.49
CA TRP A 790 14.29 -34.90 29.68
C TRP A 790 13.57 -35.10 31.01
N LEU A 791 13.66 -36.33 31.56
CA LEU A 791 13.04 -36.71 32.80
C LEU A 791 14.09 -37.17 33.83
N SER A 792 13.82 -36.88 35.09
CA SER A 792 14.63 -37.44 36.19
C SER A 792 14.55 -38.95 36.25
N GLN A 793 15.53 -39.61 36.89
CA GLN A 793 15.53 -41.06 37.06
C GLN A 793 14.26 -41.58 37.75
N GLN A 794 13.74 -40.85 38.71
CA GLN A 794 12.51 -41.22 39.41
C GLN A 794 11.29 -41.14 38.50
N GLN A 795 11.19 -40.06 37.65
CA GLN A 795 10.11 -39.94 36.68
C GLN A 795 10.16 -41.04 35.60
N GLN A 796 11.35 -41.41 35.12
CA GLN A 796 11.52 -42.54 34.22
C GLN A 796 11.04 -43.85 34.84
N ALA A 797 11.36 -44.08 36.13
CA ALA A 797 10.89 -45.26 36.88
C ALA A 797 9.33 -45.27 36.98
N TRP A 798 8.71 -44.15 37.20
CA TRP A 798 7.24 -44.04 37.21
C TRP A 798 6.62 -44.39 35.84
N ILE A 799 7.24 -43.98 34.75
CA ILE A 799 6.72 -44.32 33.39
C ILE A 799 6.79 -45.85 33.19
N GLU A 800 7.90 -46.48 33.59
CA GLU A 800 8.02 -47.94 33.44
C GLU A 800 7.07 -48.72 34.40
N ALA A 801 6.78 -48.17 35.56
CA ALA A 801 5.88 -48.78 36.53
C ALA A 801 4.38 -48.60 36.17
N TYR A 802 3.98 -47.38 35.76
CA TYR A 802 2.57 -47.02 35.59
C TYR A 802 2.09 -47.01 34.14
N ALA A 803 3.00 -46.83 33.17
CA ALA A 803 2.71 -46.90 31.74
C ALA A 803 3.75 -47.82 31.07
N PRO A 804 3.79 -49.13 31.41
CA PRO A 804 4.86 -50.04 30.96
C PRO A 804 4.84 -50.24 29.44
N GLU A 805 6.03 -50.44 28.85
CA GLU A 805 6.12 -50.79 27.41
C GLU A 805 5.52 -52.13 27.11
N ARG A 806 5.61 -53.03 28.07
CA ARG A 806 5.08 -54.39 27.95
C ARG A 806 4.38 -54.83 29.26
N ILE A 807 3.26 -55.53 29.10
CA ILE A 807 2.51 -56.11 30.21
C ILE A 807 2.78 -57.60 30.22
N GLU A 808 3.03 -58.19 31.40
CA GLU A 808 3.14 -59.62 31.59
C GLU A 808 1.73 -60.19 31.72
N LEU A 809 1.41 -61.12 30.84
CA LEU A 809 0.17 -61.92 30.97
C LEU A 809 0.40 -63.10 31.96
N PRO A 810 -0.64 -63.39 32.77
CA PRO A 810 -0.53 -64.53 33.74
C PRO A 810 -0.12 -65.87 33.11
N GLN A 811 0.61 -66.67 33.89
CA GLN A 811 1.00 -67.98 33.45
C GLN A 811 -0.22 -68.87 33.12
N ARG A 812 -0.16 -69.64 32.04
CA ARG A 812 -1.16 -70.62 31.68
C ARG A 812 -0.58 -72.04 31.98
N LEU A 813 -1.45 -72.92 32.39
CA LEU A 813 -1.08 -74.33 32.50
C LEU A 813 -1.27 -74.98 31.09
N GLN A 814 -0.19 -75.48 30.49
CA GLN A 814 -0.26 -76.23 29.26
C GLN A 814 0.16 -77.74 29.60
N ALA A 815 -0.75 -78.66 29.50
CA ALA A 815 -0.55 -80.13 29.88
C ALA A 815 0.03 -80.30 31.29
N GLY A 816 -0.43 -79.45 32.26
CA GLY A 816 0.02 -79.60 33.66
C GLY A 816 1.34 -78.91 34.01
N THR A 817 2.05 -78.35 33.03
CA THR A 817 3.29 -77.58 33.25
C THR A 817 3.07 -76.07 33.11
N PRO A 818 3.50 -75.22 34.08
CA PRO A 818 3.39 -73.75 33.95
C PRO A 818 4.30 -73.27 32.84
N THR A 819 3.73 -72.54 31.85
CA THR A 819 4.51 -71.83 30.85
C THR A 819 5.04 -70.51 31.42
N PRO A 820 6.24 -70.06 30.99
CA PRO A 820 6.74 -68.73 31.45
C PRO A 820 5.76 -67.60 31.07
N PRO A 821 5.65 -66.59 31.89
CA PRO A 821 4.79 -65.44 31.63
C PRO A 821 5.18 -64.77 30.29
N ARG A 822 4.17 -64.42 29.48
CA ARG A 822 4.38 -63.79 28.15
C ARG A 822 4.31 -62.32 28.29
N LYS A 823 5.34 -61.59 27.82
CA LYS A 823 5.37 -60.12 27.75
C LYS A 823 4.77 -59.66 26.42
N VAL A 824 3.68 -58.92 26.47
CA VAL A 824 2.99 -58.36 25.30
C VAL A 824 3.23 -56.84 25.25
N LYS A 825 3.57 -56.32 24.06
CA LYS A 825 3.79 -54.90 23.82
C LYS A 825 2.48 -54.12 23.97
N VAL A 826 2.53 -53.00 24.67
CA VAL A 826 1.42 -52.05 24.78
C VAL A 826 1.62 -50.92 23.76
N ILE A 827 0.59 -50.62 22.99
CA ILE A 827 0.58 -49.52 22.03
C ILE A 827 -0.21 -48.39 22.66
N TYR A 828 0.43 -47.24 22.80
CA TYR A 828 -0.17 -46.04 23.34
C TYR A 828 -0.56 -45.12 22.19
N SER A 829 -1.72 -44.50 22.29
CA SER A 829 -2.25 -43.54 21.32
C SER A 829 -2.83 -42.32 22.03
N VAL A 830 -2.95 -41.20 21.30
CA VAL A 830 -3.51 -39.97 21.87
C VAL A 830 -5.03 -40.10 22.07
N ASP A 831 -5.73 -40.76 21.14
CA ASP A 831 -7.21 -40.72 21.07
C ASP A 831 -7.87 -42.01 21.63
N VAL A 832 -7.12 -43.09 21.88
CA VAL A 832 -7.70 -44.33 22.30
C VAL A 832 -6.97 -44.92 23.52
N PRO A 833 -7.62 -45.75 24.36
CA PRO A 833 -6.98 -46.41 25.49
C PRO A 833 -5.80 -47.27 25.06
N PRO A 834 -4.82 -47.49 25.97
CA PRO A 834 -3.66 -48.35 25.71
C PRO A 834 -4.11 -49.75 25.25
N THR A 835 -3.54 -50.20 24.15
CA THR A 835 -4.01 -51.41 23.47
C THR A 835 -2.91 -52.47 23.43
N ILE A 836 -3.27 -53.69 23.76
CA ILE A 836 -2.41 -54.89 23.53
C ILE A 836 -3.05 -55.79 22.49
N ALA A 837 -2.22 -56.46 21.70
CA ALA A 837 -2.65 -57.50 20.79
C ALA A 837 -2.19 -58.86 21.33
N ALA A 838 -3.14 -59.75 21.66
CA ALA A 838 -2.85 -61.07 22.26
C ALA A 838 -3.73 -62.14 21.64
N ARG A 839 -3.15 -63.35 21.47
CA ARG A 839 -3.90 -64.48 20.96
C ARG A 839 -4.89 -64.98 22.00
N ILE A 840 -6.05 -65.46 21.59
CA ILE A 840 -7.07 -66.04 22.46
C ILE A 840 -6.44 -67.03 23.49
N GLN A 841 -5.50 -67.84 23.06
CA GLN A 841 -4.83 -68.85 23.90
C GLN A 841 -4.04 -68.24 25.05
N ASP A 842 -3.47 -67.06 24.86
CA ASP A 842 -2.67 -66.32 25.85
C ASP A 842 -3.56 -65.63 26.89
N LEU A 843 -4.87 -65.45 26.58
CA LEU A 843 -5.86 -64.74 27.40
C LEU A 843 -6.71 -65.66 28.27
N TYR A 844 -6.65 -66.99 28.14
CA TYR A 844 -7.49 -67.96 28.92
C TYR A 844 -7.36 -67.84 30.45
N ALA A 845 -6.19 -67.46 30.95
CA ALA A 845 -5.99 -67.24 32.37
C ALA A 845 -6.54 -65.91 32.90
N ILE A 846 -6.98 -65.02 32.02
CA ILE A 846 -7.41 -63.68 32.39
C ILE A 846 -8.95 -63.63 32.38
N LYS A 847 -9.52 -63.43 33.56
CA LYS A 847 -10.99 -63.34 33.75
C LYS A 847 -11.47 -61.89 33.90
N GLU A 848 -10.60 -61.00 34.31
CA GLU A 848 -10.90 -59.61 34.62
C GLU A 848 -10.23 -58.68 33.62
N ALA A 849 -10.63 -57.36 33.62
CA ALA A 849 -9.98 -56.35 32.79
C ALA A 849 -8.53 -56.11 33.25
N LEU A 850 -7.63 -55.87 32.30
CA LEU A 850 -6.26 -55.46 32.60
C LEU A 850 -6.20 -53.95 32.83
N TRP A 851 -5.46 -53.51 33.84
CA TRP A 851 -5.38 -52.11 34.22
C TRP A 851 -3.91 -51.65 34.28
N ILE A 852 -3.68 -50.41 33.93
CA ILE A 852 -2.41 -49.69 34.12
C ILE A 852 -2.64 -48.38 34.89
N ALA A 853 -1.63 -47.58 35.08
CA ALA A 853 -1.69 -46.32 35.83
C ALA A 853 -2.31 -46.49 37.23
N ASN A 854 -1.78 -47.47 37.95
CA ASN A 854 -2.25 -47.83 39.29
C ASN A 854 -3.78 -48.13 39.37
N GLY A 855 -4.30 -48.86 38.39
CA GLY A 855 -5.70 -49.24 38.32
C GLY A 855 -6.66 -48.18 37.78
N ARG A 856 -6.17 -47.08 37.22
CA ARG A 856 -7.00 -46.00 36.71
C ARG A 856 -7.43 -46.13 35.26
N VAL A 857 -6.62 -46.80 34.44
CA VAL A 857 -6.85 -46.88 32.99
C VAL A 857 -6.98 -48.33 32.53
N PRO A 858 -8.11 -48.72 31.94
CA PRO A 858 -8.28 -50.06 31.36
C PRO A 858 -7.44 -50.23 30.11
N VAL A 859 -6.88 -51.42 29.94
CA VAL A 859 -6.14 -51.80 28.75
C VAL A 859 -7.10 -52.44 27.78
N ARG A 860 -7.19 -51.88 26.60
CA ARG A 860 -7.95 -52.43 25.47
C ARG A 860 -7.21 -53.65 24.90
N ILE A 861 -7.91 -54.72 24.64
CA ILE A 861 -7.33 -55.97 24.17
C ILE A 861 -7.85 -56.24 22.76
N GLN A 862 -6.95 -56.22 21.80
CA GLN A 862 -7.21 -56.77 20.49
C GLN A 862 -6.98 -58.29 20.52
N VAL A 863 -8.07 -58.99 20.58
CA VAL A 863 -8.05 -60.46 20.61
C VAL A 863 -7.73 -61.00 19.22
N LEU A 864 -6.69 -61.86 19.14
CA LEU A 864 -6.26 -62.45 17.88
C LEU A 864 -6.58 -63.95 17.87
N ALA A 865 -7.00 -64.49 16.75
CA ALA A 865 -7.10 -65.91 16.47
C ALA A 865 -5.73 -66.57 16.54
N PRO A 866 -5.64 -67.91 16.60
CA PRO A 866 -4.35 -68.66 16.58
C PRO A 866 -3.46 -68.31 15.37
N ASN A 867 -4.07 -67.94 14.22
CA ASN A 867 -3.40 -67.50 13.00
C ASN A 867 -3.08 -65.99 12.96
N ASN A 868 -3.15 -65.26 14.09
CA ASN A 868 -2.97 -63.81 14.23
C ASN A 868 -4.03 -62.93 13.54
N ARG A 869 -5.13 -63.48 13.05
CA ARG A 869 -6.22 -62.69 12.52
C ARG A 869 -6.96 -61.95 13.65
N PRO A 870 -7.24 -60.65 13.54
CA PRO A 870 -8.04 -59.91 14.52
C PRO A 870 -9.46 -60.50 14.62
N VAL A 871 -9.91 -60.76 15.81
CA VAL A 871 -11.23 -61.32 16.12
C VAL A 871 -12.15 -60.25 16.67
N GLN A 872 -11.71 -59.60 17.74
CA GLN A 872 -12.48 -58.55 18.41
C GLN A 872 -11.54 -57.64 19.18
N ILE A 873 -12.01 -56.40 19.41
CA ILE A 873 -11.39 -55.48 20.36
C ILE A 873 -12.32 -55.38 21.57
N THR A 874 -11.77 -55.58 22.79
CA THR A 874 -12.55 -55.55 24.04
C THR A 874 -11.75 -54.91 25.18
N GLU A 875 -12.42 -54.23 26.06
CA GLU A 875 -11.87 -53.74 27.33
C GLU A 875 -12.30 -54.64 28.49
N ASN A 876 -13.29 -55.52 28.27
CA ASN A 876 -13.86 -56.43 29.26
C ASN A 876 -13.80 -57.89 28.78
N LEU A 877 -12.81 -58.63 29.24
CA LEU A 877 -12.65 -60.03 28.88
C LEU A 877 -13.75 -60.96 29.46
N SER A 878 -14.37 -60.61 30.57
CA SER A 878 -15.42 -61.42 31.13
C SER A 878 -16.66 -61.44 30.22
N VAL A 879 -17.00 -60.30 29.61
CA VAL A 879 -18.07 -60.19 28.59
C VAL A 879 -17.68 -60.95 27.32
N PHE A 880 -16.40 -60.80 26.90
CA PHE A 880 -15.88 -61.54 25.74
C PHE A 880 -15.99 -63.04 25.91
N TRP A 881 -15.60 -63.57 27.05
CA TRP A 881 -15.67 -65.00 27.31
C TRP A 881 -17.09 -65.56 27.38
N ARG A 882 -18.01 -64.75 27.92
CA ARG A 882 -19.40 -65.15 28.08
C ARG A 882 -20.21 -65.07 26.80
N GLU A 883 -20.06 -63.99 26.00
CA GLU A 883 -20.98 -63.68 24.93
C GLU A 883 -20.38 -63.90 23.52
N THR A 884 -19.10 -63.60 23.35
CA THR A 884 -18.46 -63.58 22.01
C THR A 884 -17.68 -64.87 21.75
N TYR A 885 -16.92 -65.32 22.72
CA TYR A 885 -16.08 -66.52 22.53
C TYR A 885 -16.86 -67.79 22.18
N PRO A 886 -18.04 -68.09 22.77
CA PRO A 886 -18.82 -69.25 22.37
C PRO A 886 -19.23 -69.27 20.90
N LYS A 887 -19.52 -68.08 20.34
CA LYS A 887 -19.91 -67.93 18.90
C LYS A 887 -18.71 -68.15 17.99
N ILE A 888 -17.55 -67.62 18.33
CA ILE A 888 -16.37 -67.68 17.52
C ILE A 888 -15.66 -69.06 17.63
N LYS A 889 -15.82 -69.73 18.75
CA LYS A 889 -15.23 -71.04 18.96
C LYS A 889 -15.65 -72.08 17.91
N GLN A 890 -16.77 -71.94 17.29
CA GLN A 890 -17.27 -72.79 16.18
C GLN A 890 -16.61 -72.42 14.83
N GLU A 891 -16.08 -71.23 14.68
CA GLU A 891 -15.46 -70.71 13.44
C GLU A 891 -13.92 -70.82 13.49
N LEU A 892 -13.32 -70.93 14.62
CA LEU A 892 -11.89 -71.10 14.89
C LEU A 892 -11.45 -72.59 14.94
#